data_b39508f55c2d3475421ae984d7f5ae26
#
_entry.id   b39508f55c2d3475421ae984d7f5ae26
#
_cell.length_a   1.000
_cell.length_b   1.000
_cell.length_c   1.000
_cell.angle_alpha   90.00
_cell.angle_beta   90.00
_cell.angle_gamma   90.00
#
_symmetry.space_group_name_H-M   'P 1'
#
loop_
_entity.id
_entity.type
_entity.pdbx_description
1 polymer ?
#
loop_
_entity_poly.entity_id
_entity_poly.type
_entity_poly.pdbx_seq_one_letter_code
_entity_poly.pdbx_strand_id
1 'polypeptide(L)'
;MAEEIIEQGYRELADTILEHNPGVDLGRVRAAFELADRAHSGQKRKAGTPYVTHCVAAAQICAEMGLDEDSIVAALLHDCIEDTAITHEDIARQFGAEVADIVEGVTKLTRVQFTSREDEQMENLRKMLMAMAKDIRVILIKIADRLHNMRTMEYMVAQKQLEKSLETMEIYAPIAHRLGLQKVKWELEDLSLKYLDPDGYREIITYLDSKADVLNEFMSDVKKKITDRLTEYSIHATVQSRIKHTYSIYRKMYTQKRGLDEIFDLCAFRVIVDDIPDCYNVLGHIHDMFRPVPGRFKDYIATPKPNGYQSVHTTVLGEEGIMFEVQIRTWEMHRISEYGIAAHWKYKSGGAGVRAGDEEKFAWIRRLLEAQQDTDAQDFVHNLKMDMFNDEVFVFTPQGDVVNLPAGACPIDFAYGIHSAVGNRMIGAKVNGRIVPFDYTLQNGDIVDIITSKSAPGPSRDWMTLCKSNAARSKIRQWLKKERREENIVRGKEMFESELRRAGLTTAYLEDDDLLQTCIKKLSVTSLDDMYAAIGYGGITCTRAVNRFKDEIARAARAQAQSQKSELERINEAVERHSAQQTKAVQGVLVEGMDNCLIKFSRCCTPVPGDPIVGFITRGQGVSIHRADCPNYLNSLCKREQEGRWLNVSWADKTLGLYSTTLRILARDRNGLILDIAAVLNALNAKVRSLNARSLPEGNALVYVTTEVPDLASLRLIMARIRTLGGVREIDRGNG
;
A
#
# COMPACT_ATOMS: atom_id res chain seq x y z
N MET A 1 2.40 -9.79 39.30
CA MET A 1 1.42 -9.62 38.20
C MET A 1 2.11 -9.27 36.86
N ALA A 2 2.92 -8.21 36.73
CA ALA A 2 3.62 -7.92 35.44
C ALA A 2 4.69 -8.96 35.09
N GLU A 3 5.51 -9.37 36.06
CA GLU A 3 6.51 -10.43 35.89
C GLU A 3 5.88 -11.80 35.57
N GLU A 4 4.76 -12.12 36.18
CA GLU A 4 4.02 -13.35 35.89
C GLU A 4 3.50 -13.39 34.44
N ILE A 5 2.99 -12.27 33.92
CA ILE A 5 2.53 -12.16 32.53
C ILE A 5 3.68 -12.34 31.56
N ILE A 6 4.85 -11.76 31.87
CA ILE A 6 6.05 -11.86 31.05
C ILE A 6 6.56 -13.31 31.03
N GLU A 7 6.67 -13.95 32.19
CA GLU A 7 7.15 -15.33 32.30
C GLU A 7 6.16 -16.35 31.71
N GLN A 8 4.85 -16.09 31.86
CA GLN A 8 3.81 -16.89 31.23
C GLN A 8 3.92 -16.82 29.70
N GLY A 9 4.09 -15.62 29.13
CA GLY A 9 4.27 -15.46 27.69
C GLY A 9 5.51 -16.19 27.16
N TYR A 10 6.64 -16.19 27.91
CA TYR A 10 7.81 -16.96 27.54
C TYR A 10 7.56 -18.46 27.57
N ARG A 11 6.82 -18.98 28.57
CA ARG A 11 6.48 -20.43 28.65
C ARG A 11 5.63 -20.82 27.43
N GLU A 12 4.63 -20.03 27.09
CA GLU A 12 3.80 -20.29 25.91
C GLU A 12 4.64 -20.28 24.61
N LEU A 13 5.61 -19.35 24.49
CA LEU A 13 6.56 -19.34 23.38
C LEU A 13 7.41 -20.62 23.35
N ALA A 14 7.95 -21.04 24.50
CA ALA A 14 8.78 -22.24 24.60
C ALA A 14 8.00 -23.53 24.23
N ASP A 15 6.76 -23.63 24.70
CA ASP A 15 5.86 -24.73 24.34
C ASP A 15 5.56 -24.77 22.85
N THR A 16 5.27 -23.60 22.26
CA THR A 16 5.05 -23.45 20.81
C THR A 16 6.29 -23.85 20.00
N ILE A 17 7.48 -23.45 20.43
CA ILE A 17 8.75 -23.85 19.80
C ILE A 17 8.92 -25.37 19.84
N LEU A 18 8.72 -26.01 20.99
CA LEU A 18 8.87 -27.46 21.14
C LEU A 18 7.86 -28.22 20.26
N GLU A 19 6.64 -27.73 20.12
CA GLU A 19 5.62 -28.33 19.25
C GLU A 19 6.00 -28.26 17.78
N HIS A 20 6.47 -27.12 17.34
CA HIS A 20 6.69 -26.84 15.89
C HIS A 20 8.12 -27.11 15.44
N ASN A 21 9.13 -26.91 16.30
CA ASN A 21 10.55 -27.09 16.00
C ASN A 21 11.36 -27.55 17.22
N PRO A 22 11.30 -28.84 17.57
CA PRO A 22 11.95 -29.39 18.78
C PRO A 22 13.49 -29.37 18.75
N GLY A 23 14.13 -28.97 17.65
CA GLY A 23 15.57 -28.85 17.51
C GLY A 23 16.16 -27.49 17.90
N VAL A 24 15.33 -26.52 18.31
CA VAL A 24 15.76 -25.18 18.72
C VAL A 24 16.40 -25.18 20.10
N ASP A 25 17.52 -24.46 20.28
CA ASP A 25 18.15 -24.28 21.59
C ASP A 25 17.35 -23.23 22.42
N LEU A 26 16.52 -23.75 23.33
CA LEU A 26 15.75 -22.90 24.25
C LEU A 26 16.63 -22.03 25.17
N GLY A 27 17.88 -22.42 25.43
CA GLY A 27 18.81 -21.60 26.21
C GLY A 27 19.18 -20.30 25.49
N ARG A 28 19.41 -20.38 24.18
CA ARG A 28 19.67 -19.20 23.35
C ARG A 28 18.45 -18.29 23.20
N VAL A 29 17.26 -18.90 23.04
CA VAL A 29 15.99 -18.15 23.01
C VAL A 29 15.73 -17.47 24.36
N ARG A 30 16.02 -18.14 25.49
CA ARG A 30 15.90 -17.57 26.83
C ARG A 30 16.83 -16.37 27.01
N ALA A 31 18.07 -16.48 26.58
CA ALA A 31 19.03 -15.36 26.63
C ALA A 31 18.58 -14.15 25.83
N ALA A 32 17.98 -14.38 24.65
CA ALA A 32 17.40 -13.29 23.81
C ALA A 32 16.19 -12.63 24.49
N PHE A 33 15.30 -13.43 25.07
CA PHE A 33 14.16 -12.93 25.83
C PHE A 33 14.61 -12.06 27.01
N GLU A 34 15.60 -12.52 27.82
CA GLU A 34 16.13 -11.76 28.95
C GLU A 34 16.84 -10.46 28.52
N LEU A 35 17.48 -10.46 27.36
CA LEU A 35 18.04 -9.25 26.79
C LEU A 35 16.94 -8.26 26.37
N ALA A 36 15.91 -8.73 25.69
CA ALA A 36 14.76 -7.91 25.27
C ALA A 36 14.02 -7.32 26.48
N ASP A 37 13.78 -8.13 27.53
CA ASP A 37 13.11 -7.68 28.75
C ASP A 37 13.91 -6.59 29.48
N ARG A 38 15.24 -6.77 29.63
CA ARG A 38 16.10 -5.75 30.21
C ARG A 38 16.15 -4.49 29.36
N ALA A 39 16.23 -4.64 28.03
CA ALA A 39 16.33 -3.51 27.10
C ALA A 39 15.07 -2.63 27.10
N HIS A 40 13.90 -3.24 27.18
CA HIS A 40 12.60 -2.57 27.21
C HIS A 40 12.07 -2.33 28.64
N SER A 41 12.94 -2.48 29.67
CA SER A 41 12.55 -2.28 31.06
C SER A 41 11.91 -0.91 31.27
N GLY A 42 10.74 -0.88 31.91
CA GLY A 42 9.96 0.35 32.14
C GLY A 42 9.15 0.87 30.95
N GLN A 43 9.35 0.34 29.75
CA GLN A 43 8.52 0.67 28.59
C GLN A 43 7.19 -0.09 28.63
N LYS A 44 6.10 0.61 28.24
CA LYS A 44 4.75 0.06 28.19
C LYS A 44 4.11 0.28 26.85
N ARG A 45 3.35 -0.70 26.40
CA ARG A 45 2.44 -0.59 25.26
C ARG A 45 1.26 0.33 25.60
N LYS A 46 0.51 0.79 24.60
CA LYS A 46 -0.70 1.60 24.81
C LYS A 46 -1.80 0.85 25.57
N ALA A 47 -1.81 -0.47 25.53
CA ALA A 47 -2.65 -1.33 26.34
C ALA A 47 -2.25 -1.35 27.83
N GLY A 48 -1.13 -0.72 28.22
CA GLY A 48 -0.60 -0.74 29.59
C GLY A 48 0.28 -1.93 29.93
N THR A 49 0.40 -2.93 29.07
CA THR A 49 1.25 -4.12 29.23
C THR A 49 2.73 -3.77 29.03
N PRO A 50 3.68 -4.53 29.65
CA PRO A 50 5.11 -4.39 29.39
C PRO A 50 5.44 -4.56 27.89
N TYR A 51 6.40 -3.78 27.37
CA TYR A 51 6.73 -3.79 25.94
C TYR A 51 7.21 -5.16 25.45
N VAL A 52 7.98 -5.88 26.26
CA VAL A 52 8.52 -7.21 25.92
C VAL A 52 7.43 -8.21 25.52
N THR A 53 6.18 -8.06 26.00
CA THR A 53 5.06 -8.93 25.59
C THR A 53 4.79 -8.86 24.09
N HIS A 54 5.11 -7.73 23.44
CA HIS A 54 5.05 -7.61 21.99
C HIS A 54 6.13 -8.43 21.29
N CYS A 55 7.38 -8.33 21.76
CA CYS A 55 8.49 -9.07 21.19
C CYS A 55 8.25 -10.59 21.32
N VAL A 56 7.74 -11.04 22.47
CA VAL A 56 7.35 -12.44 22.70
C VAL A 56 6.25 -12.88 21.75
N ALA A 57 5.20 -12.07 21.58
CA ALA A 57 4.10 -12.42 20.67
C ALA A 57 4.53 -12.46 19.19
N ALA A 58 5.43 -11.55 18.77
CA ALA A 58 6.02 -11.61 17.43
C ALA A 58 6.86 -12.88 17.23
N ALA A 59 7.68 -13.24 18.22
CA ALA A 59 8.46 -14.46 18.22
C ALA A 59 7.58 -15.72 18.22
N GLN A 60 6.45 -15.71 18.94
CA GLN A 60 5.47 -16.80 18.94
C GLN A 60 4.84 -16.99 17.57
N ILE A 61 4.46 -15.93 16.87
CA ILE A 61 3.97 -16.00 15.49
C ILE A 61 5.04 -16.61 14.57
N CYS A 62 6.32 -16.23 14.74
CA CYS A 62 7.43 -16.82 13.99
C CYS A 62 7.61 -18.32 14.31
N ALA A 63 7.47 -18.72 15.57
CA ALA A 63 7.52 -20.13 15.99
C ALA A 63 6.34 -20.95 15.43
N GLU A 64 5.11 -20.41 15.45
CA GLU A 64 3.94 -21.02 14.80
C GLU A 64 4.13 -21.20 13.29
N MET A 65 4.84 -20.30 12.61
CA MET A 65 5.23 -20.44 11.21
C MET A 65 6.33 -21.49 10.99
N GLY A 66 6.94 -22.01 12.05
CA GLY A 66 8.00 -23.03 12.00
C GLY A 66 9.35 -22.47 11.55
N LEU A 67 9.64 -21.19 11.81
CA LEU A 67 10.92 -20.56 11.49
C LEU A 67 12.06 -21.11 12.34
N ASP A 68 13.29 -20.88 11.88
CA ASP A 68 14.51 -21.30 12.55
C ASP A 68 14.79 -20.51 13.84
N GLU A 69 15.75 -21.00 14.60
CA GLU A 69 16.18 -20.41 15.87
C GLU A 69 16.62 -18.95 15.71
N ASP A 70 17.44 -18.64 14.69
CA ASP A 70 17.92 -17.30 14.45
C ASP A 70 16.79 -16.31 14.15
N SER A 71 15.75 -16.75 13.43
CA SER A 71 14.53 -15.97 13.18
C SER A 71 13.75 -15.70 14.47
N ILE A 72 13.61 -16.68 15.35
CA ILE A 72 12.90 -16.53 16.63
C ILE A 72 13.67 -15.60 17.56
N VAL A 73 14.99 -15.74 17.64
CA VAL A 73 15.88 -14.84 18.40
C VAL A 73 15.82 -13.44 17.84
N ALA A 74 15.90 -13.27 16.52
CA ALA A 74 15.78 -11.96 15.87
C ALA A 74 14.39 -11.32 16.09
N ALA A 75 13.31 -12.13 16.11
CA ALA A 75 11.97 -11.64 16.42
C ALA A 75 11.84 -11.14 17.87
N LEU A 76 12.51 -11.78 18.84
CA LEU A 76 12.57 -11.29 20.21
C LEU A 76 13.31 -9.95 20.32
N LEU A 77 14.31 -9.73 19.48
CA LEU A 77 15.22 -8.57 19.54
C LEU A 77 14.89 -7.47 18.51
N HIS A 78 13.83 -7.63 17.70
CA HIS A 78 13.60 -6.82 16.51
C HIS A 78 13.46 -5.30 16.76
N ASP A 79 12.94 -4.90 17.91
CA ASP A 79 12.77 -3.50 18.30
C ASP A 79 13.92 -2.99 19.20
N CYS A 80 14.88 -3.86 19.62
CA CYS A 80 15.94 -3.46 20.54
C CYS A 80 16.87 -2.40 19.95
N ILE A 81 17.22 -2.48 18.67
CA ILE A 81 18.07 -1.48 17.99
C ILE A 81 17.30 -0.17 17.75
N GLU A 82 15.98 -0.23 17.50
CA GLU A 82 15.16 0.95 17.19
C GLU A 82 14.82 1.74 18.45
N ASP A 83 14.40 1.06 19.51
CA ASP A 83 13.75 1.68 20.67
C ASP A 83 14.61 1.69 21.94
N THR A 84 15.86 1.15 21.88
CA THR A 84 16.75 1.06 23.05
C THR A 84 18.20 1.51 22.73
N ALA A 85 19.10 1.39 23.71
CA ALA A 85 20.52 1.71 23.54
C ALA A 85 21.34 0.53 22.98
N ILE A 86 20.74 -0.63 22.69
CA ILE A 86 21.44 -1.81 22.17
C ILE A 86 21.85 -1.55 20.72
N THR A 87 23.10 -1.89 20.39
CA THR A 87 23.67 -1.72 19.05
C THR A 87 23.70 -3.04 18.29
N HIS A 88 23.89 -2.95 16.96
CA HIS A 88 24.11 -4.10 16.10
C HIS A 88 25.31 -4.95 16.60
N GLU A 89 26.39 -4.31 17.02
CA GLU A 89 27.59 -4.98 17.52
C GLU A 89 27.33 -5.76 18.83
N ASP A 90 26.45 -5.26 19.69
CA ASP A 90 26.08 -5.95 20.92
C ASP A 90 25.31 -7.24 20.65
N ILE A 91 24.35 -7.18 19.70
CA ILE A 91 23.62 -8.35 19.25
C ILE A 91 24.55 -9.34 18.54
N ALA A 92 25.41 -8.85 17.64
CA ALA A 92 26.36 -9.70 16.91
C ALA A 92 27.33 -10.44 17.83
N ARG A 93 27.77 -9.79 18.93
CA ARG A 93 28.66 -10.40 19.92
C ARG A 93 27.98 -11.53 20.70
N GLN A 94 26.69 -11.41 21.01
CA GLN A 94 25.98 -12.34 21.89
C GLN A 94 25.24 -13.44 21.09
N PHE A 95 24.68 -13.12 19.94
CA PHE A 95 23.83 -14.01 19.16
C PHE A 95 24.36 -14.32 17.74
N GLY A 96 25.45 -13.69 17.34
CA GLY A 96 26.05 -13.87 16.01
C GLY A 96 25.65 -12.77 15.01
N ALA A 97 26.50 -12.60 13.98
CA ALA A 97 26.31 -11.56 12.96
C ALA A 97 25.03 -11.75 12.16
N GLU A 98 24.62 -12.99 11.88
CA GLU A 98 23.41 -13.31 11.12
C GLU A 98 22.14 -12.80 11.82
N VAL A 99 22.00 -13.02 13.12
CA VAL A 99 20.88 -12.47 13.92
C VAL A 99 20.89 -10.94 13.92
N ALA A 100 22.08 -10.33 14.11
CA ALA A 100 22.22 -8.88 14.12
C ALA A 100 21.82 -8.25 12.77
N ASP A 101 22.23 -8.87 11.64
CA ASP A 101 21.89 -8.44 10.30
C ASP A 101 20.38 -8.54 10.00
N ILE A 102 19.72 -9.60 10.50
CA ILE A 102 18.26 -9.75 10.41
C ILE A 102 17.56 -8.63 11.20
N VAL A 103 17.97 -8.41 12.46
CA VAL A 103 17.38 -7.34 13.31
C VAL A 103 17.56 -5.96 12.68
N GLU A 104 18.76 -5.65 12.16
CA GLU A 104 19.01 -4.39 11.46
C GLU A 104 18.14 -4.26 10.20
N GLY A 105 17.94 -5.35 9.46
CA GLY A 105 17.06 -5.40 8.29
C GLY A 105 15.60 -5.10 8.62
N VAL A 106 15.13 -5.48 9.81
CA VAL A 106 13.77 -5.21 10.30
C VAL A 106 13.61 -3.77 10.78
N THR A 107 14.67 -3.14 11.31
CA THR A 107 14.68 -1.79 11.87
C THR A 107 14.40 -0.73 10.80
N LYS A 108 13.60 0.26 11.12
CA LYS A 108 13.29 1.38 10.21
C LYS A 108 14.46 2.34 10.06
N LEU A 109 14.47 3.07 8.93
CA LEU A 109 15.39 4.17 8.69
C LEU A 109 14.96 5.44 9.43
N THR A 110 15.31 5.54 10.67
CA THR A 110 14.97 6.69 11.54
C THR A 110 15.83 7.95 11.30
N ARG A 111 16.86 7.91 10.43
CA ARG A 111 17.87 8.97 10.33
C ARG A 111 17.84 9.85 9.08
N VAL A 112 16.86 9.75 8.21
CA VAL A 112 16.77 10.58 7.00
C VAL A 112 15.61 11.56 7.14
N GLN A 113 15.86 12.86 6.99
CA GLN A 113 14.80 13.88 6.91
C GLN A 113 14.12 13.80 5.54
N PHE A 114 12.88 13.41 5.52
CA PHE A 114 12.05 13.35 4.31
C PHE A 114 11.24 14.62 4.15
N THR A 115 10.97 14.99 2.88
CA THR A 115 10.18 16.18 2.53
C THR A 115 8.68 15.95 2.64
N SER A 116 8.23 14.68 2.58
CA SER A 116 6.84 14.28 2.77
C SER A 116 6.74 12.95 3.50
N ARG A 117 5.57 12.69 4.10
CA ARG A 117 5.25 11.41 4.77
C ARG A 117 5.13 10.25 3.77
N GLU A 118 4.70 10.56 2.55
CA GLU A 118 4.59 9.59 1.45
C GLU A 118 5.99 9.15 1.00
N ASP A 119 6.95 10.07 0.87
CA ASP A 119 8.34 9.74 0.54
C ASP A 119 9.00 8.86 1.61
N GLU A 120 8.69 9.12 2.89
CA GLU A 120 9.16 8.29 4.01
C GLU A 120 8.61 6.86 3.91
N GLN A 121 7.31 6.70 3.65
CA GLN A 121 6.69 5.39 3.51
C GLN A 121 7.25 4.61 2.31
N MET A 122 7.50 5.30 1.20
CA MET A 122 8.05 4.69 -0.01
C MET A 122 9.48 4.22 0.17
N GLU A 123 10.33 5.04 0.78
CA GLU A 123 11.72 4.66 1.02
C GLU A 123 11.84 3.54 2.07
N ASN A 124 10.96 3.53 3.08
CA ASN A 124 10.87 2.42 4.04
C ASN A 124 10.46 1.11 3.35
N LEU A 125 9.47 1.15 2.45
CA LEU A 125 9.08 -0.01 1.66
C LEU A 125 10.22 -0.50 0.76
N ARG A 126 10.91 0.43 0.08
CA ARG A 126 12.06 0.11 -0.77
C ARG A 126 13.16 -0.61 0.00
N LYS A 127 13.53 -0.11 1.17
CA LYS A 127 14.58 -0.74 1.99
C LYS A 127 14.13 -2.07 2.57
N MET A 128 12.87 -2.19 2.94
CA MET A 128 12.29 -3.47 3.34
C MET A 128 12.42 -4.52 2.21
N LEU A 129 12.11 -4.14 0.98
CA LEU A 129 12.25 -5.03 -0.19
C LEU A 129 13.72 -5.35 -0.49
N MET A 130 14.64 -4.39 -0.31
CA MET A 130 16.08 -4.64 -0.46
C MET A 130 16.63 -5.57 0.63
N ALA A 131 16.20 -5.41 1.87
CA ALA A 131 16.56 -6.29 2.96
C ALA A 131 15.99 -7.70 2.75
N MET A 132 14.74 -7.80 2.29
CA MET A 132 14.09 -9.07 1.92
C MET A 132 14.84 -9.82 0.81
N ALA A 133 15.45 -9.11 -0.14
CA ALA A 133 16.24 -9.72 -1.20
C ALA A 133 17.57 -10.30 -0.70
N LYS A 134 18.09 -9.78 0.41
CA LYS A 134 19.26 -10.35 1.08
C LYS A 134 18.87 -11.53 1.96
N ASP A 135 17.82 -11.37 2.76
CA ASP A 135 17.31 -12.41 3.66
C ASP A 135 15.79 -12.30 3.82
N ILE A 136 15.08 -13.35 3.41
CA ILE A 136 13.61 -13.42 3.46
C ILE A 136 13.08 -13.40 4.90
N ARG A 137 13.89 -13.83 5.90
CA ARG A 137 13.48 -13.84 7.31
C ARG A 137 13.11 -12.47 7.82
N VAL A 138 13.74 -11.41 7.28
CA VAL A 138 13.41 -10.01 7.60
C VAL A 138 11.94 -9.70 7.35
N ILE A 139 11.39 -10.10 6.19
CA ILE A 139 9.98 -9.83 5.90
C ILE A 139 9.03 -10.73 6.69
N LEU A 140 9.42 -11.97 6.98
CA LEU A 140 8.61 -12.89 7.78
C LEU A 140 8.44 -12.35 9.21
N ILE A 141 9.53 -11.87 9.83
CA ILE A 141 9.49 -11.22 11.14
C ILE A 141 8.65 -9.92 11.07
N LYS A 142 8.82 -9.12 10.00
CA LYS A 142 8.05 -7.87 9.85
C LYS A 142 6.55 -8.11 9.66
N ILE A 143 6.16 -9.21 9.02
CA ILE A 143 4.77 -9.64 8.91
C ILE A 143 4.25 -10.10 10.28
N ALA A 144 5.06 -10.82 11.09
CA ALA A 144 4.69 -11.23 12.44
C ALA A 144 4.51 -10.02 13.37
N ASP A 145 5.43 -9.04 13.33
CA ASP A 145 5.30 -7.75 14.01
C ASP A 145 4.00 -7.05 13.60
N ARG A 146 3.74 -6.93 12.30
CA ARG A 146 2.52 -6.31 11.77
C ARG A 146 1.26 -7.01 12.24
N LEU A 147 1.24 -8.33 12.22
CA LEU A 147 0.09 -9.12 12.66
C LEU A 147 -0.22 -8.88 14.14
N HIS A 148 0.80 -8.92 15.00
CA HIS A 148 0.59 -8.61 16.42
C HIS A 148 0.15 -7.15 16.64
N ASN A 149 0.69 -6.20 15.89
CA ASN A 149 0.25 -4.81 15.94
C ASN A 149 -1.22 -4.66 15.51
N MET A 150 -1.69 -5.42 14.51
CA MET A 150 -3.09 -5.42 14.09
C MET A 150 -4.00 -6.07 15.14
N ARG A 151 -3.58 -7.14 15.83
CA ARG A 151 -4.32 -7.77 16.93
C ARG A 151 -4.55 -6.82 18.12
N THR A 152 -3.63 -5.86 18.32
CA THR A 152 -3.68 -4.87 19.41
C THR A 152 -4.11 -3.47 18.95
N MET A 153 -4.68 -3.36 17.76
CA MET A 153 -5.00 -2.06 17.13
C MET A 153 -6.10 -1.28 17.87
N GLU A 154 -6.94 -1.94 18.65
CA GLU A 154 -8.04 -1.32 19.41
C GLU A 154 -7.58 -0.23 20.39
N TYR A 155 -6.35 -0.34 20.90
CA TYR A 155 -5.76 0.65 21.83
C TYR A 155 -5.20 1.89 21.12
N MET A 156 -5.26 1.94 19.78
CA MET A 156 -4.75 3.07 19.00
C MET A 156 -5.85 4.09 18.71
N VAL A 157 -5.46 5.36 18.47
CA VAL A 157 -6.39 6.40 18.04
C VAL A 157 -6.94 6.11 16.63
N ALA A 158 -8.22 6.47 16.39
CA ALA A 158 -8.94 6.14 15.15
C ALA A 158 -8.15 6.48 13.85
N GLN A 159 -7.48 7.64 13.82
CA GLN A 159 -6.67 8.03 12.66
C GLN A 159 -5.54 7.04 12.38
N LYS A 160 -4.86 6.53 13.43
CA LYS A 160 -3.79 5.52 13.27
C LYS A 160 -4.34 4.15 12.94
N GLN A 161 -5.53 3.81 13.45
CA GLN A 161 -6.23 2.56 13.08
C GLN A 161 -6.46 2.51 11.57
N LEU A 162 -7.01 3.59 10.97
CA LEU A 162 -7.23 3.71 9.53
C LEU A 162 -5.93 3.64 8.72
N GLU A 163 -4.92 4.45 9.10
CA GLU A 163 -3.64 4.50 8.39
C GLU A 163 -2.93 3.14 8.37
N LYS A 164 -2.88 2.47 9.55
CA LYS A 164 -2.19 1.19 9.67
C LYS A 164 -2.95 0.04 9.03
N SER A 165 -4.28 0.08 9.07
CA SER A 165 -5.12 -0.90 8.38
C SER A 165 -5.02 -0.76 6.86
N LEU A 166 -4.97 0.46 6.33
CA LEU A 166 -4.77 0.71 4.90
C LEU A 166 -3.38 0.22 4.45
N GLU A 167 -2.32 0.58 5.18
CA GLU A 167 -0.96 0.11 4.92
C GLU A 167 -0.89 -1.44 4.95
N THR A 168 -1.57 -2.06 5.90
CA THR A 168 -1.62 -3.52 6.03
C THR A 168 -2.31 -4.17 4.84
N MET A 169 -3.45 -3.62 4.42
CA MET A 169 -4.22 -4.13 3.29
C MET A 169 -3.50 -3.93 1.95
N GLU A 170 -2.81 -2.81 1.77
CA GLU A 170 -2.15 -2.46 0.51
C GLU A 170 -0.76 -3.08 0.34
N ILE A 171 -0.07 -3.42 1.45
CA ILE A 171 1.34 -3.86 1.39
C ILE A 171 1.51 -5.24 2.02
N TYR A 172 1.17 -5.41 3.30
CA TYR A 172 1.53 -6.63 4.04
C TYR A 172 0.67 -7.84 3.67
N ALA A 173 -0.64 -7.68 3.51
CA ALA A 173 -1.52 -8.78 3.12
C ALA A 173 -1.20 -9.33 1.71
N PRO A 174 -0.92 -8.50 0.68
CA PRO A 174 -0.45 -8.97 -0.61
C PRO A 174 0.93 -9.66 -0.56
N ILE A 175 1.88 -9.15 0.24
CA ILE A 175 3.18 -9.82 0.42
C ILE A 175 2.98 -11.19 1.08
N ALA A 176 2.18 -11.29 2.14
CA ALA A 176 1.83 -12.55 2.80
C ALA A 176 1.19 -13.54 1.80
N HIS A 177 0.31 -13.04 0.91
CA HIS A 177 -0.28 -13.86 -0.14
C HIS A 177 0.76 -14.43 -1.11
N ARG A 178 1.70 -13.61 -1.58
CA ARG A 178 2.77 -14.06 -2.50
C ARG A 178 3.75 -15.02 -1.84
N LEU A 179 4.02 -14.85 -0.56
CA LEU A 179 4.84 -15.76 0.23
C LEU A 179 4.10 -17.05 0.62
N GLY A 180 2.80 -17.17 0.28
CA GLY A 180 1.98 -18.34 0.58
C GLY A 180 1.49 -18.41 2.02
N LEU A 181 1.69 -17.38 2.85
CA LEU A 181 1.29 -17.30 4.26
C LEU A 181 -0.23 -17.07 4.38
N GLN A 182 -1.05 -18.06 3.98
CA GLN A 182 -2.50 -17.86 3.85
C GLN A 182 -3.18 -17.56 5.19
N LYS A 183 -2.80 -18.23 6.27
CA LYS A 183 -3.35 -18.03 7.63
C LYS A 183 -3.14 -16.56 8.06
N VAL A 184 -1.91 -16.08 7.93
CA VAL A 184 -1.54 -14.69 8.30
C VAL A 184 -2.23 -13.68 7.40
N LYS A 185 -2.27 -13.92 6.09
CA LYS A 185 -2.95 -13.05 5.12
C LYS A 185 -4.42 -12.84 5.49
N TRP A 186 -5.16 -13.91 5.75
CA TRP A 186 -6.58 -13.82 6.05
C TRP A 186 -6.83 -13.05 7.35
N GLU A 187 -6.02 -13.29 8.38
CA GLU A 187 -6.14 -12.58 9.64
C GLU A 187 -5.82 -11.10 9.50
N LEU A 188 -4.79 -10.74 8.72
CA LEU A 188 -4.46 -9.34 8.41
C LEU A 188 -5.60 -8.65 7.65
N GLU A 189 -6.21 -9.34 6.67
CA GLU A 189 -7.34 -8.81 5.89
C GLU A 189 -8.58 -8.59 6.78
N ASP A 190 -8.95 -9.57 7.62
CA ASP A 190 -10.12 -9.48 8.50
C ASP A 190 -9.95 -8.41 9.58
N LEU A 191 -8.76 -8.33 10.22
CA LEU A 191 -8.44 -7.30 11.20
C LEU A 191 -8.43 -5.89 10.56
N SER A 192 -7.94 -5.77 9.34
CA SER A 192 -7.93 -4.48 8.62
C SER A 192 -9.33 -4.02 8.24
N LEU A 193 -10.19 -4.95 7.77
CA LEU A 193 -11.57 -4.64 7.40
C LEU A 193 -12.36 -4.05 8.57
N LYS A 194 -12.15 -4.57 9.78
CA LYS A 194 -12.79 -4.08 11.01
C LYS A 194 -12.65 -2.57 11.23
N TYR A 195 -11.53 -1.98 10.76
CA TYR A 195 -11.23 -0.55 10.92
C TYR A 195 -11.42 0.26 9.64
N LEU A 196 -11.33 -0.37 8.47
CA LEU A 196 -11.50 0.31 7.17
C LEU A 196 -12.97 0.51 6.82
N ASP A 197 -13.80 -0.51 7.07
CA ASP A 197 -15.26 -0.46 6.89
C ASP A 197 -15.95 -1.19 8.06
N PRO A 198 -16.10 -0.52 9.21
CA PRO A 198 -16.71 -1.11 10.40
C PRO A 198 -18.17 -1.52 10.20
N ASP A 199 -18.89 -0.83 9.31
CA ASP A 199 -20.30 -1.11 9.05
C ASP A 199 -20.45 -2.36 8.19
N GLY A 200 -19.69 -2.47 7.09
CA GLY A 200 -19.65 -3.68 6.26
C GLY A 200 -19.12 -4.90 7.03
N TYR A 201 -18.12 -4.71 7.89
CA TYR A 201 -17.65 -5.77 8.79
C TYR A 201 -18.77 -6.26 9.72
N ARG A 202 -19.47 -5.33 10.37
CA ARG A 202 -20.56 -5.64 11.35
C ARG A 202 -21.73 -6.32 10.66
N GLU A 203 -22.11 -5.88 9.47
CA GLU A 203 -23.16 -6.51 8.66
C GLU A 203 -22.89 -8.00 8.43
N ILE A 204 -21.66 -8.33 8.02
CA ILE A 204 -21.26 -9.72 7.74
C ILE A 204 -21.23 -10.55 9.03
N ILE A 205 -20.64 -10.04 10.11
CA ILE A 205 -20.60 -10.74 11.40
C ILE A 205 -22.01 -11.01 11.92
N THR A 206 -22.89 -10.02 11.91
CA THR A 206 -24.27 -10.17 12.35
C THR A 206 -25.03 -11.23 11.53
N TYR A 207 -24.79 -11.25 10.22
CA TYR A 207 -25.37 -12.28 9.34
C TYR A 207 -24.84 -13.68 9.69
N LEU A 208 -23.53 -13.84 9.83
CA LEU A 208 -22.91 -15.12 10.18
C LEU A 208 -23.40 -15.62 11.55
N ASP A 209 -23.48 -14.73 12.54
CA ASP A 209 -23.98 -15.07 13.88
C ASP A 209 -25.46 -15.50 13.84
N SER A 210 -26.29 -14.83 13.03
CA SER A 210 -27.70 -15.19 12.85
C SER A 210 -27.92 -16.56 12.20
N LYS A 211 -26.93 -17.06 11.44
CA LYS A 211 -26.97 -18.37 10.77
C LYS A 211 -26.06 -19.41 11.43
N ALA A 212 -25.39 -19.07 12.53
CA ALA A 212 -24.36 -19.89 13.13
C ALA A 212 -24.83 -21.32 13.46
N ASP A 213 -26.01 -21.48 14.06
CA ASP A 213 -26.53 -22.78 14.43
C ASP A 213 -26.80 -23.67 13.21
N VAL A 214 -27.46 -23.12 12.18
CA VAL A 214 -27.77 -23.82 10.93
C VAL A 214 -26.51 -24.20 10.19
N LEU A 215 -25.52 -23.28 10.10
CA LEU A 215 -24.25 -23.55 9.44
C LEU A 215 -23.42 -24.58 10.19
N ASN A 216 -23.42 -24.55 11.52
CA ASN A 216 -22.68 -25.51 12.35
C ASN A 216 -23.28 -26.91 12.26
N GLU A 217 -24.61 -27.04 12.31
CA GLU A 217 -25.31 -28.31 12.12
C GLU A 217 -25.02 -28.90 10.73
N PHE A 218 -25.18 -28.09 9.67
CA PHE A 218 -24.84 -28.49 8.31
C PHE A 218 -23.39 -28.92 8.15
N MET A 219 -22.44 -28.15 8.70
CA MET A 219 -21.02 -28.48 8.61
C MET A 219 -20.67 -29.77 9.39
N SER A 220 -21.31 -30.00 10.54
CA SER A 220 -21.12 -31.22 11.32
C SER A 220 -21.65 -32.45 10.57
N ASP A 221 -22.83 -32.35 9.97
CA ASP A 221 -23.45 -33.44 9.22
C ASP A 221 -22.64 -33.81 7.96
N VAL A 222 -22.29 -32.81 7.14
CA VAL A 222 -21.46 -33.04 5.93
C VAL A 222 -20.09 -33.60 6.30
N LYS A 223 -19.44 -33.07 7.36
CA LYS A 223 -18.15 -33.56 7.84
C LYS A 223 -18.26 -35.04 8.23
N LYS A 224 -19.32 -35.40 8.96
CA LYS A 224 -19.55 -36.79 9.37
C LYS A 224 -19.75 -37.68 8.14
N LYS A 225 -20.64 -37.31 7.21
CA LYS A 225 -20.89 -38.10 5.97
C LYS A 225 -19.60 -38.34 5.18
N ILE A 226 -18.76 -37.30 5.01
CA ILE A 226 -17.47 -37.45 4.32
C ILE A 226 -16.55 -38.38 5.09
N THR A 227 -16.43 -38.22 6.41
CA THR A 227 -15.56 -39.06 7.25
C THR A 227 -15.98 -40.50 7.25
N ASP A 228 -17.26 -40.80 7.42
CA ASP A 228 -17.84 -42.13 7.39
C ASP A 228 -17.58 -42.85 6.06
N ARG A 229 -17.79 -42.13 4.93
CA ARG A 229 -17.52 -42.63 3.58
C ARG A 229 -16.05 -42.98 3.37
N LEU A 230 -15.13 -42.08 3.75
CA LEU A 230 -13.69 -42.34 3.59
C LEU A 230 -13.20 -43.47 4.46
N THR A 231 -13.77 -43.63 5.67
CA THR A 231 -13.50 -44.74 6.54
C THR A 231 -13.97 -46.08 5.97
N GLU A 232 -15.17 -46.13 5.40
CA GLU A 232 -15.74 -47.31 4.70
C GLU A 232 -14.79 -47.84 3.61
N TYR A 233 -14.14 -46.93 2.88
CA TYR A 233 -13.20 -47.26 1.79
C TYR A 233 -11.74 -47.35 2.25
N SER A 234 -11.48 -47.33 3.58
CA SER A 234 -10.15 -47.40 4.15
C SER A 234 -9.16 -46.31 3.69
N ILE A 235 -9.68 -45.11 3.36
CA ILE A 235 -8.86 -43.96 3.02
C ILE A 235 -8.54 -43.18 4.29
N HIS A 236 -7.24 -43.09 4.62
CA HIS A 236 -6.79 -42.27 5.72
C HIS A 236 -6.89 -40.81 5.41
N ALA A 237 -7.82 -40.12 6.06
CA ALA A 237 -8.05 -38.70 5.80
C ALA A 237 -8.44 -37.91 7.06
N THR A 238 -8.00 -36.68 7.16
CA THR A 238 -8.47 -35.72 8.16
C THR A 238 -9.41 -34.72 7.50
N VAL A 239 -10.67 -34.68 7.96
CA VAL A 239 -11.68 -33.76 7.44
C VAL A 239 -11.82 -32.57 8.38
N GLN A 240 -11.57 -31.38 7.87
CA GLN A 240 -11.74 -30.09 8.57
C GLN A 240 -12.84 -29.30 7.88
N SER A 241 -13.68 -28.62 8.65
CA SER A 241 -14.68 -27.68 8.15
C SER A 241 -14.34 -26.26 8.59
N ARG A 242 -14.64 -25.29 7.74
CA ARG A 242 -14.45 -23.87 8.08
C ARG A 242 -15.47 -22.98 7.39
N ILE A 243 -15.81 -21.87 8.02
CA ILE A 243 -16.51 -20.76 7.38
C ILE A 243 -15.47 -19.88 6.67
N LYS A 244 -15.79 -19.33 5.50
CA LYS A 244 -14.92 -18.40 4.78
C LYS A 244 -14.69 -17.13 5.60
N HIS A 245 -13.49 -16.56 5.44
CA HIS A 245 -13.07 -15.33 6.13
C HIS A 245 -13.96 -14.15 5.77
N THR A 246 -14.17 -13.27 6.74
CA THR A 246 -15.04 -12.09 6.63
C THR A 246 -14.68 -11.21 5.44
N TYR A 247 -13.40 -10.92 5.22
CA TYR A 247 -12.95 -10.14 4.06
C TYR A 247 -13.22 -10.84 2.72
N SER A 248 -13.14 -12.16 2.67
CA SER A 248 -13.48 -12.93 1.44
C SER A 248 -14.95 -12.81 1.08
N ILE A 249 -15.82 -12.76 2.08
CA ILE A 249 -17.27 -12.53 1.91
C ILE A 249 -17.50 -11.07 1.47
N TYR A 250 -16.90 -10.11 2.20
CA TYR A 250 -16.95 -8.68 1.90
C TYR A 250 -16.57 -8.38 0.44
N ARG A 251 -15.44 -8.93 -0.03
CA ARG A 251 -15.00 -8.76 -1.42
C ARG A 251 -16.02 -9.25 -2.44
N LYS A 252 -16.69 -10.37 -2.18
CA LYS A 252 -17.74 -10.89 -3.08
C LYS A 252 -18.98 -10.00 -3.10
N MET A 253 -19.39 -9.50 -1.95
CA MET A 253 -20.53 -8.59 -1.86
C MET A 253 -20.28 -7.30 -2.66
N TYR A 254 -19.18 -6.62 -2.38
CA TYR A 254 -18.93 -5.28 -2.92
C TYR A 254 -18.29 -5.30 -4.31
N THR A 255 -17.42 -6.27 -4.64
CA THR A 255 -16.78 -6.36 -5.97
C THR A 255 -17.69 -7.05 -6.99
N GLN A 256 -18.45 -8.09 -6.60
CA GLN A 256 -19.34 -8.84 -7.48
C GLN A 256 -20.80 -8.38 -7.36
N LYS A 257 -21.09 -7.40 -6.48
CA LYS A 257 -22.45 -6.86 -6.22
C LYS A 257 -23.47 -7.95 -5.91
N ARG A 258 -23.08 -8.94 -5.12
CA ARG A 258 -23.96 -10.05 -4.69
C ARG A 258 -24.51 -9.77 -3.31
N GLY A 259 -25.78 -10.09 -3.08
CA GLY A 259 -26.37 -10.12 -1.74
C GLY A 259 -25.73 -11.22 -0.88
N LEU A 260 -25.78 -11.08 0.45
CA LEU A 260 -25.27 -12.11 1.37
C LEU A 260 -25.94 -13.47 1.13
N ASP A 261 -27.24 -13.49 0.83
CA ASP A 261 -28.00 -14.71 0.53
C ASP A 261 -27.62 -15.35 -0.84
N GLU A 262 -26.90 -14.63 -1.70
CA GLU A 262 -26.40 -15.13 -3.00
C GLU A 262 -24.97 -15.67 -2.91
N ILE A 263 -24.33 -15.65 -1.73
CA ILE A 263 -23.00 -16.19 -1.51
C ILE A 263 -23.11 -17.64 -1.05
N PHE A 264 -23.31 -18.52 -2.01
CA PHE A 264 -23.57 -19.95 -1.77
C PHE A 264 -22.35 -20.77 -1.30
N ASP A 265 -21.14 -20.22 -1.26
CA ASP A 265 -19.91 -20.93 -0.90
C ASP A 265 -19.33 -20.45 0.44
N LEU A 266 -20.19 -20.21 1.41
CA LEU A 266 -19.80 -19.81 2.79
C LEU A 266 -19.07 -20.93 3.52
N CYS A 267 -19.51 -22.19 3.30
CA CYS A 267 -18.93 -23.37 3.92
C CYS A 267 -17.86 -23.98 3.01
N ALA A 268 -16.73 -24.32 3.60
CA ALA A 268 -15.66 -25.04 2.92
C ALA A 268 -15.18 -26.22 3.78
N PHE A 269 -14.95 -27.35 3.12
CA PHE A 269 -14.37 -28.54 3.74
C PHE A 269 -12.98 -28.75 3.18
N ARG A 270 -12.08 -29.18 4.05
CA ARG A 270 -10.71 -29.53 3.70
C ARG A 270 -10.51 -30.99 4.03
N VAL A 271 -10.15 -31.78 3.04
CA VAL A 271 -9.80 -33.19 3.21
C VAL A 271 -8.30 -33.33 3.00
N ILE A 272 -7.61 -33.76 4.03
CA ILE A 272 -6.15 -33.93 4.03
C ILE A 272 -5.86 -35.41 4.03
N VAL A 273 -5.08 -35.86 3.06
CA VAL A 273 -4.71 -37.26 2.84
C VAL A 273 -3.19 -37.42 2.82
N ASP A 274 -2.71 -38.66 2.76
CA ASP A 274 -1.28 -38.94 2.84
C ASP A 274 -0.55 -38.76 1.50
N ASP A 275 -1.20 -39.13 0.37
CA ASP A 275 -0.59 -39.08 -0.94
C ASP A 275 -1.49 -38.47 -2.04
N ILE A 276 -0.90 -38.23 -3.23
CA ILE A 276 -1.61 -37.64 -4.38
C ILE A 276 -2.67 -38.56 -4.97
N PRO A 277 -2.44 -39.87 -5.18
CA PRO A 277 -3.49 -40.80 -5.63
C PRO A 277 -4.76 -40.72 -4.77
N ASP A 278 -4.61 -40.66 -3.45
CA ASP A 278 -5.75 -40.54 -2.54
C ASP A 278 -6.47 -39.20 -2.67
N CYS A 279 -5.80 -38.12 -3.09
CA CYS A 279 -6.49 -36.88 -3.41
C CYS A 279 -7.55 -37.08 -4.52
N TYR A 280 -7.22 -37.83 -5.57
CA TYR A 280 -8.15 -38.11 -6.68
C TYR A 280 -9.18 -39.19 -6.34
N ASN A 281 -8.82 -40.17 -5.48
CA ASN A 281 -9.78 -41.15 -4.93
C ASN A 281 -10.87 -40.45 -4.13
N VAL A 282 -10.49 -39.55 -3.22
CA VAL A 282 -11.42 -38.73 -2.42
C VAL A 282 -12.32 -37.88 -3.34
N LEU A 283 -11.76 -37.27 -4.40
CA LEU A 283 -12.56 -36.51 -5.36
C LEU A 283 -13.68 -37.37 -5.97
N GLY A 284 -13.36 -38.61 -6.36
CA GLY A 284 -14.34 -39.58 -6.87
C GLY A 284 -15.46 -39.84 -5.88
N HIS A 285 -15.13 -40.11 -4.60
CA HIS A 285 -16.10 -40.32 -3.54
C HIS A 285 -16.98 -39.10 -3.26
N ILE A 286 -16.37 -37.88 -3.26
CA ILE A 286 -17.12 -36.63 -3.07
C ILE A 286 -18.14 -36.43 -4.21
N HIS A 287 -17.76 -36.70 -5.46
CA HIS A 287 -18.65 -36.55 -6.62
C HIS A 287 -19.72 -37.65 -6.69
N ASP A 288 -19.50 -38.83 -6.09
CA ASP A 288 -20.49 -39.90 -5.93
C ASP A 288 -21.54 -39.51 -4.86
N MET A 289 -21.10 -38.87 -3.76
CA MET A 289 -21.98 -38.45 -2.67
C MET A 289 -22.74 -37.17 -2.96
N PHE A 290 -22.13 -36.21 -3.64
CA PHE A 290 -22.66 -34.88 -3.86
C PHE A 290 -22.52 -34.47 -5.32
N ARG A 291 -23.55 -33.81 -5.86
CA ARG A 291 -23.58 -33.41 -7.26
C ARG A 291 -22.61 -32.22 -7.51
N PRO A 292 -21.59 -32.37 -8.38
CA PRO A 292 -20.67 -31.28 -8.68
C PRO A 292 -21.34 -30.16 -9.48
N VAL A 293 -20.95 -28.90 -9.18
CA VAL A 293 -21.41 -27.71 -9.90
C VAL A 293 -20.53 -27.50 -11.14
N PRO A 294 -21.10 -27.49 -12.36
CA PRO A 294 -20.34 -27.32 -13.59
C PRO A 294 -19.49 -26.05 -13.61
N GLY A 295 -18.26 -26.14 -14.13
CA GLY A 295 -17.35 -25.00 -14.26
C GLY A 295 -16.71 -24.51 -12.95
N ARG A 296 -16.97 -25.22 -11.82
CA ARG A 296 -16.39 -24.88 -10.51
C ARG A 296 -15.35 -25.87 -9.99
N PHE A 297 -14.82 -26.70 -10.87
CA PHE A 297 -13.71 -27.61 -10.61
C PHE A 297 -12.38 -26.93 -10.95
N LYS A 298 -11.37 -27.09 -10.08
CA LYS A 298 -10.02 -26.57 -10.31
C LYS A 298 -8.99 -27.55 -9.75
N ASP A 299 -8.04 -27.96 -10.59
CA ASP A 299 -6.95 -28.84 -10.20
C ASP A 299 -5.64 -28.04 -10.10
N TYR A 300 -5.34 -27.64 -8.87
CA TYR A 300 -4.06 -26.98 -8.54
C TYR A 300 -2.97 -27.97 -8.12
N ILE A 301 -3.23 -29.30 -8.11
CA ILE A 301 -2.18 -30.30 -7.98
C ILE A 301 -1.45 -30.46 -9.30
N ALA A 302 -2.20 -30.64 -10.38
CA ALA A 302 -1.67 -30.75 -11.73
C ALA A 302 -1.07 -29.40 -12.22
N THR A 303 -1.67 -28.27 -11.81
CA THR A 303 -1.25 -26.93 -12.22
C THR A 303 -1.08 -26.04 -10.97
N PRO A 304 0.06 -26.12 -10.27
CA PRO A 304 0.30 -25.38 -9.04
C PRO A 304 0.25 -23.85 -9.27
N LYS A 305 -0.22 -23.11 -8.26
CA LYS A 305 -0.15 -21.64 -8.31
C LYS A 305 1.30 -21.15 -8.13
N PRO A 306 1.63 -19.92 -8.58
CA PRO A 306 2.98 -19.36 -8.47
C PRO A 306 3.54 -19.28 -7.05
N ASN A 307 2.65 -19.16 -6.06
CA ASN A 307 3.02 -19.19 -4.65
C ASN A 307 3.20 -20.61 -4.07
N GLY A 308 3.24 -21.63 -4.93
CA GLY A 308 3.39 -23.04 -4.54
C GLY A 308 2.13 -23.70 -3.97
N TYR A 309 0.97 -23.03 -4.02
CA TYR A 309 -0.28 -23.61 -3.55
C TYR A 309 -0.75 -24.77 -4.44
N GLN A 310 -1.03 -25.91 -3.83
CA GLN A 310 -1.55 -27.12 -4.47
C GLN A 310 -2.78 -27.64 -3.72
N SER A 311 -3.84 -27.94 -4.43
CA SER A 311 -5.06 -28.58 -3.91
C SER A 311 -6.01 -28.87 -5.07
N VAL A 312 -6.79 -29.91 -4.99
CA VAL A 312 -7.98 -30.08 -5.86
C VAL A 312 -9.14 -29.35 -5.19
N HIS A 313 -9.84 -28.52 -5.96
CA HIS A 313 -11.03 -27.77 -5.52
C HIS A 313 -12.24 -28.22 -6.32
N THR A 314 -13.31 -28.58 -5.64
CA THR A 314 -14.61 -28.82 -6.24
C THR A 314 -15.70 -28.13 -5.44
N THR A 315 -16.69 -27.56 -6.12
CA THR A 315 -17.90 -27.04 -5.48
C THR A 315 -19.02 -28.04 -5.76
N VAL A 316 -19.70 -28.45 -4.72
CA VAL A 316 -20.75 -29.45 -4.79
C VAL A 316 -22.05 -28.95 -4.13
N LEU A 317 -23.17 -29.57 -4.47
CA LEU A 317 -24.50 -29.26 -3.96
C LEU A 317 -24.83 -30.29 -2.86
N GLY A 318 -25.13 -29.82 -1.64
CA GLY A 318 -25.63 -30.60 -0.54
C GLY A 318 -27.12 -30.92 -0.64
N GLU A 319 -27.64 -31.76 0.28
CA GLU A 319 -29.01 -32.25 0.27
C GLU A 319 -30.05 -31.13 0.38
N GLU A 320 -29.77 -30.05 1.11
CA GLU A 320 -30.69 -28.91 1.28
C GLU A 320 -30.52 -27.82 0.22
N GLY A 321 -29.82 -28.11 -0.88
CA GLY A 321 -29.54 -27.13 -1.92
C GLY A 321 -28.41 -26.15 -1.54
N ILE A 322 -27.75 -26.35 -0.40
CA ILE A 322 -26.62 -25.54 0.05
C ILE A 322 -25.35 -25.95 -0.71
N MET A 323 -24.74 -25.00 -1.43
CA MET A 323 -23.47 -25.25 -2.11
C MET A 323 -22.31 -25.10 -1.13
N PHE A 324 -21.32 -25.99 -1.23
CA PHE A 324 -20.10 -25.91 -0.46
C PHE A 324 -18.87 -26.30 -1.28
N GLU A 325 -17.71 -25.79 -0.89
CA GLU A 325 -16.44 -26.07 -1.53
C GLU A 325 -15.72 -27.17 -0.78
N VAL A 326 -15.17 -28.16 -1.51
CA VAL A 326 -14.28 -29.18 -0.96
C VAL A 326 -12.88 -28.98 -1.54
N GLN A 327 -11.89 -28.84 -0.65
CA GLN A 327 -10.47 -28.71 -0.94
C GLN A 327 -9.75 -29.98 -0.52
N ILE A 328 -9.13 -30.66 -1.48
CA ILE A 328 -8.47 -31.97 -1.22
C ILE A 328 -6.98 -31.79 -1.49
N ARG A 329 -6.15 -32.23 -0.55
CA ARG A 329 -4.69 -32.05 -0.62
C ARG A 329 -3.95 -32.99 0.34
N THR A 330 -2.65 -33.21 0.10
CA THR A 330 -1.80 -33.96 1.04
C THR A 330 -1.37 -33.12 2.26
N TRP A 331 -0.82 -33.76 3.28
CA TRP A 331 -0.23 -33.08 4.44
C TRP A 331 0.90 -32.13 4.05
N GLU A 332 1.73 -32.47 3.07
CA GLU A 332 2.79 -31.60 2.57
C GLU A 332 2.20 -30.34 1.91
N MET A 333 1.23 -30.51 1.00
CA MET A 333 0.53 -29.41 0.36
C MET A 333 -0.22 -28.54 1.37
N HIS A 334 -0.75 -29.16 2.44
CA HIS A 334 -1.42 -28.44 3.51
C HIS A 334 -0.45 -27.51 4.24
N ARG A 335 0.73 -28.01 4.63
CA ARG A 335 1.75 -27.17 5.28
C ARG A 335 2.23 -26.02 4.38
N ILE A 336 2.51 -26.31 3.11
CA ILE A 336 2.89 -25.29 2.14
C ILE A 336 1.77 -24.25 1.97
N SER A 337 0.50 -24.67 1.97
CA SER A 337 -0.66 -23.77 1.85
C SER A 337 -0.86 -22.87 3.06
N GLU A 338 -0.60 -23.34 4.28
CA GLU A 338 -0.80 -22.54 5.52
C GLU A 338 0.38 -21.62 5.81
N TYR A 339 1.62 -22.12 5.63
CA TYR A 339 2.84 -21.45 6.04
C TYR A 339 3.74 -21.01 4.88
N GLY A 340 3.35 -21.34 3.65
CA GLY A 340 4.05 -20.87 2.44
C GLY A 340 5.52 -21.22 2.45
N ILE A 341 6.34 -20.19 2.17
CA ILE A 341 7.80 -20.33 2.11
C ILE A 341 8.42 -20.71 3.45
N ALA A 342 7.78 -20.35 4.58
CA ALA A 342 8.25 -20.70 5.91
C ALA A 342 8.26 -22.23 6.14
N ALA A 343 7.35 -22.98 5.50
CA ALA A 343 7.31 -24.45 5.58
C ALA A 343 8.58 -25.14 5.04
N HIS A 344 9.33 -24.49 4.15
CA HIS A 344 10.56 -25.02 3.56
C HIS A 344 11.80 -24.84 4.44
N TRP A 345 11.79 -23.91 5.42
CA TRP A 345 12.92 -23.68 6.32
C TRP A 345 13.19 -24.82 7.27
N LYS A 346 12.15 -25.57 7.64
CA LYS A 346 12.26 -26.74 8.54
C LYS A 346 13.16 -27.87 7.97
N TYR A 347 13.37 -27.94 6.66
CA TYR A 347 14.23 -28.94 6.01
C TYR A 347 15.71 -28.54 5.91
N LYS A 348 16.06 -27.26 6.12
CA LYS A 348 17.45 -26.75 6.01
C LYS A 348 18.34 -27.08 7.21
N SER A 349 17.79 -27.41 8.38
CA SER A 349 18.54 -27.84 9.57
C SER A 349 19.33 -29.15 9.36
N GLY A 350 19.19 -29.81 8.20
CA GLY A 350 19.86 -31.05 7.82
C GLY A 350 20.92 -30.96 6.72
N GLY A 351 21.43 -29.77 6.37
CA GLY A 351 22.65 -29.64 5.53
C GLY A 351 22.49 -29.86 4.03
N ALA A 352 21.29 -29.88 3.45
CA ALA A 352 21.09 -29.96 2.01
C ALA A 352 20.93 -28.56 1.40
N GLY A 353 21.84 -28.18 0.48
CA GLY A 353 21.86 -26.87 -0.21
C GLY A 353 20.57 -26.51 -0.92
N VAL A 354 20.43 -25.22 -1.27
CA VAL A 354 19.30 -24.60 -2.01
C VAL A 354 18.91 -25.48 -3.20
N ARG A 355 17.68 -26.02 -3.22
CA ARG A 355 17.15 -26.72 -4.39
C ARG A 355 16.78 -25.70 -5.46
N ALA A 356 16.98 -26.04 -6.74
CA ALA A 356 16.70 -25.19 -7.90
C ALA A 356 15.28 -24.58 -7.94
N GLY A 357 14.30 -25.15 -7.23
CA GLY A 357 12.94 -24.62 -7.12
C GLY A 357 12.79 -23.43 -6.17
N ASP A 358 13.73 -23.19 -5.26
CA ASP A 358 13.67 -22.05 -4.33
C ASP A 358 14.16 -20.75 -5.00
N GLU A 359 15.07 -20.84 -5.97
CA GLU A 359 15.52 -19.69 -6.77
C GLU A 359 14.37 -19.07 -7.59
N GLU A 360 13.45 -19.87 -8.08
CA GLU A 360 12.29 -19.42 -8.85
C GLU A 360 11.28 -18.64 -7.99
N LYS A 361 11.10 -19.06 -6.71
CA LYS A 361 10.21 -18.40 -5.75
C LYS A 361 10.71 -17.00 -5.36
N PHE A 362 12.03 -16.75 -5.42
CA PHE A 362 12.64 -15.44 -5.18
C PHE A 362 12.88 -14.63 -6.46
N ALA A 363 12.69 -15.22 -7.63
CA ALA A 363 12.89 -14.54 -8.91
C ALA A 363 12.00 -13.30 -9.08
N TRP A 364 10.82 -13.27 -8.45
CA TRP A 364 9.95 -12.10 -8.48
C TRP A 364 10.52 -10.92 -7.67
N ILE A 365 11.15 -11.17 -6.50
CA ILE A 365 11.81 -10.13 -5.69
C ILE A 365 13.00 -9.58 -6.46
N ARG A 366 13.79 -10.47 -7.06
CA ARG A 366 14.94 -10.07 -7.88
C ARG A 366 14.50 -9.26 -9.09
N ARG A 367 13.42 -9.68 -9.78
CA ARG A 367 12.82 -8.92 -10.90
C ARG A 367 12.29 -7.56 -10.47
N LEU A 368 11.69 -7.44 -9.29
CA LEU A 368 11.27 -6.16 -8.71
C LEU A 368 12.44 -5.22 -8.45
N LEU A 369 13.56 -5.75 -7.95
CA LEU A 369 14.77 -4.97 -7.69
C LEU A 369 15.50 -4.58 -8.99
N GLU A 370 15.52 -5.45 -9.99
CA GLU A 370 16.06 -5.14 -11.32
C GLU A 370 15.25 -4.05 -12.03
N ALA A 371 13.93 -4.11 -11.94
CA ALA A 371 13.03 -3.08 -12.47
C ALA A 371 13.19 -1.72 -11.78
N GLN A 372 13.78 -1.69 -10.59
CA GLN A 372 13.98 -0.50 -9.78
C GLN A 372 15.11 0.41 -10.30
N GLN A 373 16.14 -0.14 -10.96
CA GLN A 373 17.31 0.65 -11.40
C GLN A 373 16.95 1.75 -12.41
N ASP A 374 15.80 1.65 -13.07
CA ASP A 374 15.33 2.56 -14.11
C ASP A 374 14.02 3.30 -13.77
N THR A 375 13.46 3.16 -12.53
CA THR A 375 12.09 3.64 -12.22
C THR A 375 12.07 4.59 -11.02
N ASP A 376 11.22 5.63 -11.06
CA ASP A 376 10.98 6.54 -9.93
C ASP A 376 10.27 5.82 -8.76
N ALA A 377 10.45 6.32 -7.55
CA ALA A 377 9.89 5.71 -6.34
C ALA A 377 8.35 5.57 -6.38
N GLN A 378 7.64 6.55 -6.97
CA GLN A 378 6.18 6.49 -7.13
C GLN A 378 5.76 5.44 -8.16
N ASP A 379 6.45 5.37 -9.30
CA ASP A 379 6.21 4.35 -10.32
C ASP A 379 6.55 2.95 -9.81
N PHE A 380 7.58 2.82 -8.97
CA PHE A 380 7.95 1.57 -8.33
C PHE A 380 6.84 1.02 -7.43
N VAL A 381 6.27 1.85 -6.54
CA VAL A 381 5.16 1.43 -5.66
C VAL A 381 3.90 1.14 -6.47
N HIS A 382 3.62 1.94 -7.50
CA HIS A 382 2.49 1.68 -8.40
C HIS A 382 2.65 0.34 -9.14
N ASN A 383 3.83 0.07 -9.70
CA ASN A 383 4.13 -1.19 -10.37
C ASN A 383 4.08 -2.37 -9.40
N LEU A 384 4.59 -2.20 -8.18
CA LEU A 384 4.50 -3.20 -7.12
C LEU A 384 3.03 -3.51 -6.79
N LYS A 385 2.20 -2.49 -6.60
CA LYS A 385 0.76 -2.67 -6.37
C LYS A 385 0.09 -3.40 -7.54
N MET A 386 0.38 -2.99 -8.77
CA MET A 386 -0.18 -3.65 -9.98
C MET A 386 0.23 -5.13 -10.07
N ASP A 387 1.49 -5.46 -9.80
CA ASP A 387 1.98 -6.85 -9.81
C ASP A 387 1.43 -7.68 -8.65
N MET A 388 1.06 -7.04 -7.53
CA MET A 388 0.55 -7.72 -6.34
C MET A 388 -0.95 -8.02 -6.38
N PHE A 389 -1.76 -7.23 -7.11
CA PHE A 389 -3.22 -7.28 -7.08
C PHE A 389 -3.86 -7.91 -8.33
N ASN A 390 -3.10 -8.20 -9.39
CA ASN A 390 -3.68 -8.76 -10.60
C ASN A 390 -4.08 -10.23 -10.40
N ASP A 391 -5.33 -10.55 -10.74
CA ASP A 391 -5.75 -11.92 -11.01
C ASP A 391 -4.88 -12.48 -12.14
N GLU A 392 -4.58 -13.76 -12.12
CA GLU A 392 -3.66 -14.41 -13.07
C GLU A 392 -4.43 -15.29 -14.05
N VAL A 393 -3.93 -15.36 -15.29
CA VAL A 393 -4.40 -16.31 -16.31
C VAL A 393 -3.29 -17.32 -16.62
N PHE A 394 -3.67 -18.58 -16.72
CA PHE A 394 -2.79 -19.70 -17.05
C PHE A 394 -3.01 -20.07 -18.51
N VAL A 395 -1.97 -19.92 -19.31
CA VAL A 395 -1.98 -20.23 -20.73
C VAL A 395 -0.90 -21.26 -21.04
N PHE A 396 -1.04 -22.00 -22.11
CA PHE A 396 -0.17 -23.11 -22.44
C PHE A 396 0.68 -22.83 -23.67
N THR A 397 1.93 -23.31 -23.67
CA THR A 397 2.69 -23.45 -24.90
C THR A 397 2.15 -24.62 -25.72
N PRO A 398 2.44 -24.71 -27.03
CA PRO A 398 2.09 -25.88 -27.82
C PRO A 398 2.71 -27.21 -27.32
N GLN A 399 3.76 -27.13 -26.47
CA GLN A 399 4.40 -28.28 -25.83
C GLN A 399 3.75 -28.68 -24.52
N GLY A 400 2.77 -27.88 -24.04
CA GLY A 400 2.04 -28.14 -22.80
C GLY A 400 2.61 -27.44 -21.56
N ASP A 401 3.67 -26.63 -21.70
CA ASP A 401 4.19 -25.87 -20.58
C ASP A 401 3.24 -24.75 -20.18
N VAL A 402 3.08 -24.55 -18.89
CA VAL A 402 2.20 -23.52 -18.32
C VAL A 402 2.93 -22.20 -18.20
N VAL A 403 2.38 -21.14 -18.77
CA VAL A 403 2.84 -19.76 -18.59
C VAL A 403 1.81 -18.97 -17.83
N ASN A 404 2.25 -18.38 -16.70
CA ASN A 404 1.40 -17.58 -15.85
C ASN A 404 1.56 -16.09 -16.19
N LEU A 405 0.42 -15.40 -16.42
CA LEU A 405 0.38 -14.00 -16.84
C LEU A 405 -0.69 -13.24 -16.02
N PRO A 406 -0.55 -11.91 -15.87
CA PRO A 406 -1.59 -11.12 -15.24
C PRO A 406 -2.91 -11.16 -16.04
N ALA A 407 -4.04 -11.08 -15.36
CA ALA A 407 -5.35 -11.02 -16.02
C ALA A 407 -5.41 -9.83 -16.99
N GLY A 408 -5.97 -10.10 -18.19
CA GLY A 408 -5.99 -9.13 -19.27
C GLY A 408 -4.70 -9.07 -20.10
N ALA A 409 -3.74 -9.98 -19.85
CA ALA A 409 -2.52 -10.11 -20.64
C ALA A 409 -2.84 -10.44 -22.12
N CYS A 410 -1.92 -10.02 -22.97
CA CYS A 410 -2.01 -10.21 -24.42
C CYS A 410 -0.89 -11.17 -24.94
N PRO A 411 -0.92 -11.59 -26.21
CA PRO A 411 0.10 -12.45 -26.78
C PRO A 411 1.54 -11.91 -26.69
N ILE A 412 1.71 -10.59 -26.59
CA ILE A 412 3.03 -9.97 -26.40
C ILE A 412 3.55 -10.29 -24.99
N ASP A 413 2.68 -10.19 -23.96
CA ASP A 413 3.04 -10.56 -22.59
C ASP A 413 3.50 -12.01 -22.51
N PHE A 414 2.80 -12.90 -23.21
CA PHE A 414 3.17 -14.32 -23.30
C PHE A 414 4.53 -14.53 -23.97
N ALA A 415 4.79 -13.86 -25.09
CA ALA A 415 6.06 -13.98 -25.83
C ALA A 415 7.27 -13.57 -24.96
N TYR A 416 7.13 -12.45 -24.22
CA TYR A 416 8.17 -11.99 -23.28
C TYR A 416 8.20 -12.79 -21.98
N GLY A 417 7.11 -13.45 -21.63
CA GLY A 417 7.03 -14.40 -20.51
C GLY A 417 7.87 -15.65 -20.76
N ILE A 418 7.89 -16.16 -22.00
CA ILE A 418 8.73 -17.28 -22.39
C ILE A 418 10.20 -16.85 -22.42
N HIS A 419 10.56 -15.93 -23.30
CA HIS A 419 11.92 -15.43 -23.42
C HIS A 419 11.97 -14.11 -24.20
N SER A 420 12.87 -13.18 -23.82
CA SER A 420 13.01 -11.89 -24.49
C SER A 420 13.36 -12.00 -25.99
N ALA A 421 14.11 -13.04 -26.39
CA ALA A 421 14.41 -13.26 -27.80
C ALA A 421 13.16 -13.67 -28.62
N VAL A 422 12.19 -14.36 -28.02
CA VAL A 422 10.91 -14.69 -28.65
C VAL A 422 10.09 -13.41 -28.83
N GLY A 423 9.95 -12.61 -27.77
CA GLY A 423 9.26 -11.32 -27.82
C GLY A 423 9.87 -10.36 -28.86
N ASN A 424 11.19 -10.21 -28.89
CA ASN A 424 11.89 -9.32 -29.83
C ASN A 424 11.75 -9.74 -31.31
N ARG A 425 11.48 -11.03 -31.57
CA ARG A 425 11.34 -11.58 -32.92
C ARG A 425 9.89 -11.88 -33.32
N MET A 426 8.94 -11.54 -32.49
CA MET A 426 7.53 -11.79 -32.69
C MET A 426 7.00 -10.98 -33.89
N ILE A 427 6.30 -11.65 -34.80
CA ILE A 427 5.60 -11.05 -35.94
C ILE A 427 4.10 -11.34 -35.91
N GLY A 428 3.65 -12.28 -35.08
CA GLY A 428 2.24 -12.65 -34.92
C GLY A 428 2.05 -13.69 -33.83
N ALA A 429 0.80 -14.00 -33.53
CA ALA A 429 0.42 -15.04 -32.57
C ALA A 429 -0.78 -15.85 -33.08
N LYS A 430 -0.83 -17.13 -32.66
CA LYS A 430 -2.00 -17.98 -32.77
C LYS A 430 -2.47 -18.36 -31.38
N VAL A 431 -3.77 -18.31 -31.17
CA VAL A 431 -4.42 -18.80 -29.97
C VAL A 431 -5.39 -19.90 -30.38
N ASN A 432 -5.24 -21.08 -29.78
CA ASN A 432 -6.05 -22.28 -30.11
C ASN A 432 -6.05 -22.58 -31.63
N GLY A 433 -4.88 -22.40 -32.28
CA GLY A 433 -4.68 -22.62 -33.71
C GLY A 433 -5.16 -21.50 -34.64
N ARG A 434 -5.76 -20.41 -34.12
CA ARG A 434 -6.25 -19.27 -34.91
C ARG A 434 -5.34 -18.07 -34.75
N ILE A 435 -5.04 -17.37 -35.84
CA ILE A 435 -4.28 -16.11 -35.78
C ILE A 435 -5.13 -15.04 -35.07
N VAL A 436 -4.53 -14.37 -34.09
CA VAL A 436 -5.17 -13.30 -33.29
C VAL A 436 -4.37 -12.00 -33.39
N PRO A 437 -5.02 -10.84 -33.19
CA PRO A 437 -4.32 -9.57 -33.10
C PRO A 437 -3.52 -9.47 -31.79
N PHE A 438 -2.57 -8.51 -31.72
CA PHE A 438 -1.69 -8.35 -30.54
C PHE A 438 -2.40 -7.90 -29.27
N ASP A 439 -3.55 -7.26 -29.38
CA ASP A 439 -4.41 -6.80 -28.27
C ASP A 439 -5.43 -7.84 -27.81
N TYR A 440 -5.40 -9.07 -28.36
CA TYR A 440 -6.24 -10.17 -27.93
C TYR A 440 -6.02 -10.45 -26.43
N THR A 441 -7.09 -10.51 -25.65
CA THR A 441 -7.03 -10.81 -24.22
C THR A 441 -7.04 -12.32 -24.00
N LEU A 442 -5.92 -12.84 -23.47
CA LEU A 442 -5.74 -14.26 -23.18
C LEU A 442 -6.67 -14.74 -22.07
N GLN A 443 -7.19 -15.96 -22.25
CA GLN A 443 -8.09 -16.62 -21.30
C GLN A 443 -7.42 -17.85 -20.68
N ASN A 444 -7.91 -18.28 -19.51
CA ASN A 444 -7.43 -19.51 -18.88
C ASN A 444 -7.63 -20.72 -19.80
N GLY A 445 -6.57 -21.47 -20.02
CA GLY A 445 -6.59 -22.66 -20.85
C GLY A 445 -6.24 -22.42 -22.32
N ASP A 446 -5.99 -21.17 -22.74
CA ASP A 446 -5.58 -20.89 -24.13
C ASP A 446 -4.23 -21.50 -24.44
N ILE A 447 -4.11 -22.14 -25.60
CA ILE A 447 -2.83 -22.62 -26.17
C ILE A 447 -2.31 -21.53 -27.10
N VAL A 448 -1.15 -20.94 -26.74
CA VAL A 448 -0.59 -19.79 -27.45
C VAL A 448 0.68 -20.18 -28.18
N ASP A 449 0.70 -19.96 -29.49
CA ASP A 449 1.85 -20.19 -30.38
C ASP A 449 2.33 -18.85 -30.95
N ILE A 450 3.61 -18.52 -30.74
CA ILE A 450 4.20 -17.25 -31.17
C ILE A 450 4.91 -17.42 -32.51
N ILE A 451 4.47 -16.66 -33.49
CA ILE A 451 5.11 -16.63 -34.82
C ILE A 451 6.29 -15.68 -34.77
N THR A 452 7.48 -16.19 -34.98
CA THR A 452 8.73 -15.40 -34.94
C THR A 452 9.41 -15.33 -36.30
N SER A 453 10.17 -14.24 -36.56
CA SER A 453 11.00 -14.09 -37.73
C SER A 453 12.40 -13.59 -37.34
N LYS A 454 13.43 -14.07 -38.05
CA LYS A 454 14.81 -13.54 -37.90
C LYS A 454 14.95 -12.11 -38.42
N SER A 455 14.08 -11.70 -39.37
CA SER A 455 14.05 -10.37 -39.96
C SER A 455 13.01 -9.44 -39.28
N ALA A 456 12.50 -9.80 -38.10
CA ALA A 456 11.55 -8.97 -37.39
C ALA A 456 12.21 -7.62 -36.99
N PRO A 457 11.50 -6.47 -37.15
CA PRO A 457 12.06 -5.14 -36.85
C PRO A 457 12.17 -4.88 -35.32
N GLY A 458 11.83 -5.86 -34.50
CA GLY A 458 11.77 -5.74 -33.05
C GLY A 458 10.44 -5.18 -32.54
N PRO A 459 10.32 -4.96 -31.22
CA PRO A 459 9.09 -4.49 -30.61
C PRO A 459 8.75 -3.06 -31.05
N SER A 460 7.45 -2.81 -31.31
CA SER A 460 6.91 -1.48 -31.48
C SER A 460 6.70 -0.79 -30.12
N ARG A 461 6.74 0.53 -30.10
CA ARG A 461 6.41 1.31 -28.86
C ARG A 461 4.98 1.12 -28.40
N ASP A 462 4.05 0.94 -29.36
CA ASP A 462 2.66 0.72 -29.06
C ASP A 462 2.44 -0.57 -28.23
N TRP A 463 3.36 -1.52 -28.31
CA TRP A 463 3.34 -2.73 -27.49
C TRP A 463 3.42 -2.43 -25.99
N MET A 464 4.08 -1.33 -25.58
CA MET A 464 4.11 -0.92 -24.17
C MET A 464 2.72 -0.54 -23.63
N THR A 465 1.82 -0.06 -24.47
CA THR A 465 0.44 0.28 -24.09
C THR A 465 -0.46 -0.94 -24.05
N LEU A 466 -0.19 -1.94 -24.91
CA LEU A 466 -0.95 -3.19 -24.99
C LEU A 466 -0.60 -4.15 -23.86
N CYS A 467 0.69 -4.24 -23.51
CA CYS A 467 1.17 -5.13 -22.45
C CYS A 467 0.58 -4.81 -21.08
N LYS A 468 0.22 -5.84 -20.33
CA LYS A 468 -0.19 -5.77 -18.93
C LYS A 468 0.94 -6.13 -17.98
N SER A 469 1.85 -7.04 -18.39
CA SER A 469 2.96 -7.44 -17.53
C SER A 469 4.07 -6.39 -17.50
N ASN A 470 4.55 -6.07 -16.30
CA ASN A 470 5.68 -5.16 -16.11
C ASN A 470 6.98 -5.75 -16.67
N ALA A 471 7.11 -7.08 -16.68
CA ALA A 471 8.25 -7.79 -17.24
C ALA A 471 8.37 -7.54 -18.77
N ALA A 472 7.27 -7.64 -19.52
CA ALA A 472 7.26 -7.36 -20.96
C ALA A 472 7.58 -5.87 -21.21
N ARG A 473 6.94 -4.95 -20.51
CA ARG A 473 7.19 -3.51 -20.63
C ARG A 473 8.65 -3.15 -20.39
N SER A 474 9.26 -3.72 -19.33
CA SER A 474 10.65 -3.47 -18.99
C SER A 474 11.61 -3.97 -20.07
N LYS A 475 11.40 -5.20 -20.57
CA LYS A 475 12.21 -5.79 -21.63
C LYS A 475 12.06 -5.04 -22.97
N ILE A 476 10.84 -4.59 -23.32
CA ILE A 476 10.60 -3.75 -24.50
C ILE A 476 11.33 -2.40 -24.36
N ARG A 477 11.22 -1.76 -23.20
CA ARG A 477 11.90 -0.49 -22.91
C ARG A 477 13.42 -0.63 -23.02
N GLN A 478 13.97 -1.70 -22.45
CA GLN A 478 15.41 -1.99 -22.53
C GLN A 478 15.87 -2.20 -23.98
N TRP A 479 15.09 -2.92 -24.78
CA TRP A 479 15.38 -3.13 -26.20
C TRP A 479 15.34 -1.81 -26.98
N LEU A 480 14.29 -0.99 -26.82
CA LEU A 480 14.15 0.31 -27.46
C LEU A 480 15.28 1.27 -27.07
N LYS A 481 15.72 1.23 -25.79
CA LYS A 481 16.86 2.02 -25.31
C LYS A 481 18.16 1.67 -26.03
N LYS A 482 18.39 0.36 -26.26
CA LYS A 482 19.64 -0.13 -26.82
C LYS A 482 19.71 -0.03 -28.34
N GLU A 483 18.70 -0.54 -29.05
CA GLU A 483 18.74 -0.74 -30.50
C GLU A 483 18.33 0.51 -31.31
N ARG A 484 17.59 1.45 -30.73
CA ARG A 484 17.10 2.66 -31.40
C ARG A 484 17.57 3.95 -30.72
N ARG A 485 18.76 3.95 -30.17
CA ARG A 485 19.26 5.08 -29.38
C ARG A 485 19.27 6.41 -30.20
N GLU A 486 19.77 6.38 -31.45
CA GLU A 486 19.85 7.56 -32.30
C GLU A 486 18.47 8.10 -32.69
N GLU A 487 17.54 7.24 -33.10
CA GLU A 487 16.16 7.62 -33.39
C GLU A 487 15.46 8.22 -32.15
N ASN A 488 15.76 7.64 -30.99
CA ASN A 488 15.21 8.13 -29.73
C ASN A 488 15.73 9.51 -29.35
N ILE A 489 17.03 9.81 -29.63
CA ILE A 489 17.61 11.12 -29.38
C ILE A 489 16.91 12.17 -30.24
N VAL A 490 16.80 11.93 -31.55
CA VAL A 490 16.16 12.87 -32.48
C VAL A 490 14.71 13.16 -32.06
N ARG A 491 13.92 12.13 -31.88
CA ARG A 491 12.51 12.27 -31.47
C ARG A 491 12.34 12.89 -30.09
N GLY A 492 13.15 12.48 -29.12
CA GLY A 492 13.10 13.02 -27.77
C GLY A 492 13.44 14.50 -27.72
N LYS A 493 14.39 14.93 -28.55
CA LYS A 493 14.73 16.33 -28.75
C LYS A 493 13.53 17.13 -29.29
N GLU A 494 12.90 16.67 -30.36
CA GLU A 494 11.72 17.31 -30.95
C GLU A 494 10.55 17.44 -29.94
N MET A 495 10.27 16.35 -29.22
CA MET A 495 9.23 16.31 -28.20
C MET A 495 9.53 17.29 -27.06
N PHE A 496 10.76 17.29 -26.55
CA PHE A 496 11.19 18.13 -25.45
C PHE A 496 11.18 19.62 -25.84
N GLU A 497 11.71 19.98 -27.00
CA GLU A 497 11.69 21.36 -27.50
C GLU A 497 10.27 21.88 -27.76
N SER A 498 9.35 21.01 -28.24
CA SER A 498 7.94 21.34 -28.40
C SER A 498 7.27 21.64 -27.06
N GLU A 499 7.51 20.82 -26.05
CA GLU A 499 6.94 20.99 -24.72
C GLU A 499 7.58 22.18 -23.96
N LEU A 500 8.89 22.44 -24.15
CA LEU A 500 9.58 23.62 -23.64
C LEU A 500 8.91 24.91 -24.17
N ARG A 501 8.63 24.97 -25.49
CA ARG A 501 7.92 26.10 -26.11
C ARG A 501 6.51 26.27 -25.57
N ARG A 502 5.75 25.18 -25.37
CA ARG A 502 4.42 25.21 -24.72
C ARG A 502 4.50 25.73 -23.29
N ALA A 503 5.60 25.42 -22.61
CA ALA A 503 5.85 25.86 -21.25
C ALA A 503 6.30 27.31 -21.12
N GLY A 504 6.48 28.04 -22.26
CA GLY A 504 6.98 29.43 -22.30
C GLY A 504 8.48 29.55 -22.01
N LEU A 505 9.24 28.47 -22.16
CA LEU A 505 10.70 28.45 -21.99
C LEU A 505 11.40 28.46 -23.35
N THR A 506 12.57 29.10 -23.41
CA THR A 506 13.42 29.14 -24.61
C THR A 506 14.51 28.05 -24.51
N THR A 507 15.01 27.60 -25.65
CA THR A 507 16.12 26.68 -25.77
C THR A 507 17.44 27.26 -25.25
N ALA A 508 17.54 28.56 -25.05
CA ALA A 508 18.71 29.23 -24.47
C ALA A 508 19.09 28.70 -23.08
N TYR A 509 18.11 28.21 -22.31
CA TYR A 509 18.39 27.57 -21.02
C TYR A 509 19.16 26.23 -21.11
N LEU A 510 19.25 25.64 -22.30
CA LEU A 510 20.05 24.43 -22.54
C LEU A 510 21.53 24.76 -22.80
N GLU A 511 21.86 26.03 -23.02
CA GLU A 511 23.24 26.52 -23.20
C GLU A 511 23.89 26.92 -21.88
N ASP A 512 23.12 26.94 -20.78
CA ASP A 512 23.62 27.14 -19.41
C ASP A 512 24.09 25.80 -18.85
N ASP A 513 25.40 25.57 -18.87
CA ASP A 513 26.01 24.31 -18.45
C ASP A 513 25.71 23.95 -16.99
N ASP A 514 25.67 24.92 -16.08
CA ASP A 514 25.44 24.66 -14.64
C ASP A 514 23.98 24.23 -14.39
N LEU A 515 23.03 24.91 -15.04
CA LEU A 515 21.61 24.57 -14.98
C LEU A 515 21.37 23.20 -15.60
N LEU A 516 21.96 22.95 -16.78
CA LEU A 516 21.83 21.70 -17.51
C LEU A 516 22.36 20.50 -16.70
N GLN A 517 23.56 20.61 -16.13
CA GLN A 517 24.16 19.57 -15.32
C GLN A 517 23.35 19.28 -14.05
N THR A 518 22.79 20.32 -13.44
CA THR A 518 21.91 20.16 -12.27
C THR A 518 20.63 19.41 -12.63
N CYS A 519 20.01 19.74 -13.77
CA CYS A 519 18.81 19.06 -14.26
C CYS A 519 19.09 17.60 -14.65
N ILE A 520 20.20 17.35 -15.36
CA ILE A 520 20.66 16.01 -15.77
C ILE A 520 20.87 15.11 -14.55
N LYS A 521 21.61 15.59 -13.53
CA LYS A 521 21.82 14.85 -12.27
C LYS A 521 20.50 14.52 -11.58
N LYS A 522 19.57 15.47 -11.52
CA LYS A 522 18.25 15.27 -10.88
C LYS A 522 17.29 14.39 -11.66
N LEU A 523 17.49 14.25 -12.96
CA LEU A 523 16.78 13.32 -13.82
C LEU A 523 17.45 11.93 -13.87
N SER A 524 18.57 11.76 -13.14
CA SER A 524 19.35 10.49 -13.07
C SER A 524 19.80 10.00 -14.45
N VAL A 525 20.21 10.94 -15.33
CA VAL A 525 20.79 10.66 -16.65
C VAL A 525 22.21 11.18 -16.72
N THR A 526 23.02 10.66 -17.65
CA THR A 526 24.46 10.95 -17.73
C THR A 526 24.79 12.10 -18.69
N SER A 527 23.93 12.36 -19.67
CA SER A 527 24.12 13.41 -20.67
C SER A 527 22.79 13.96 -21.18
N LEU A 528 22.85 15.10 -21.93
CA LEU A 528 21.70 15.65 -22.62
C LEU A 528 21.12 14.69 -23.66
N ASP A 529 22.00 14.00 -24.40
CA ASP A 529 21.59 12.97 -25.36
C ASP A 529 20.89 11.78 -24.68
N ASP A 530 21.36 11.37 -23.50
CA ASP A 530 20.69 10.35 -22.71
C ASP A 530 19.33 10.80 -22.19
N MET A 531 19.17 12.09 -21.85
CA MET A 531 17.87 12.67 -21.52
C MET A 531 16.94 12.63 -22.73
N TYR A 532 17.40 13.06 -23.91
CA TYR A 532 16.61 13.00 -25.13
C TYR A 532 16.27 11.54 -25.49
N ALA A 533 17.22 10.65 -25.44
CA ALA A 533 16.97 9.22 -25.63
C ALA A 533 15.91 8.71 -24.67
N ALA A 534 16.00 9.08 -23.38
CA ALA A 534 15.04 8.68 -22.34
C ALA A 534 13.63 9.20 -22.61
N ILE A 535 13.50 10.43 -23.07
CA ILE A 535 12.22 11.00 -23.52
C ILE A 535 11.72 10.27 -24.77
N GLY A 536 12.62 10.03 -25.71
CA GLY A 536 12.30 9.39 -26.98
C GLY A 536 11.76 7.97 -26.84
N TYR A 537 12.27 7.12 -25.95
CA TYR A 537 11.71 5.78 -25.69
C TYR A 537 10.63 5.75 -24.59
N GLY A 538 10.30 6.91 -23.98
CA GLY A 538 9.23 7.03 -22.95
C GLY A 538 9.68 6.62 -21.54
N GLY A 539 10.99 6.61 -21.25
CA GLY A 539 11.54 6.40 -19.90
C GLY A 539 11.38 7.61 -18.98
N ILE A 540 11.39 8.81 -19.58
CA ILE A 540 11.10 10.07 -18.90
C ILE A 540 9.98 10.78 -19.68
N THR A 541 8.94 11.26 -18.99
CA THR A 541 7.90 12.04 -19.64
C THR A 541 8.40 13.46 -19.93
N CYS A 542 8.05 14.03 -21.10
CA CYS A 542 8.42 15.41 -21.46
C CYS A 542 8.02 16.41 -20.38
N THR A 543 6.82 16.28 -19.86
CA THR A 543 6.28 17.16 -18.81
C THR A 543 7.15 17.13 -17.54
N ARG A 544 7.63 15.94 -17.14
CA ARG A 544 8.53 15.79 -15.99
C ARG A 544 9.87 16.48 -16.22
N ALA A 545 10.46 16.28 -17.40
CA ALA A 545 11.72 16.92 -17.76
C ALA A 545 11.56 18.46 -17.75
N VAL A 546 10.54 19.00 -18.43
CA VAL A 546 10.26 20.44 -18.50
C VAL A 546 9.96 21.04 -17.11
N ASN A 547 9.19 20.36 -16.27
CA ASN A 547 8.91 20.84 -14.91
C ASN A 547 10.19 20.91 -14.07
N ARG A 548 11.11 19.97 -14.25
CA ARG A 548 12.41 20.03 -13.56
C ARG A 548 13.22 21.25 -13.97
N PHE A 549 13.27 21.56 -15.29
CA PHE A 549 13.92 22.80 -15.78
C PHE A 549 13.23 24.04 -15.20
N LYS A 550 11.89 24.10 -15.16
CA LYS A 550 11.15 25.20 -14.53
C LYS A 550 11.53 25.41 -13.07
N ASP A 551 11.59 24.35 -12.30
CA ASP A 551 11.92 24.40 -10.88
C ASP A 551 13.33 24.91 -10.64
N GLU A 552 14.32 24.46 -11.44
CA GLU A 552 15.70 24.91 -11.30
C GLU A 552 15.90 26.35 -11.79
N ILE A 553 15.24 26.75 -12.86
CA ILE A 553 15.23 28.16 -13.32
C ILE A 553 14.64 29.06 -12.23
N ALA A 554 13.51 28.65 -11.63
CA ALA A 554 12.90 29.39 -10.53
C ALA A 554 13.80 29.46 -9.27
N ARG A 555 14.55 28.38 -9.00
CA ARG A 555 15.55 28.36 -7.91
C ARG A 555 16.73 29.29 -8.20
N ALA A 556 17.29 29.21 -9.41
CA ALA A 556 18.39 30.06 -9.83
C ALA A 556 17.99 31.55 -9.78
N ALA A 557 16.80 31.90 -10.28
CA ALA A 557 16.25 33.25 -10.19
C ALA A 557 16.07 33.74 -8.73
N ARG A 558 15.61 32.87 -7.83
CA ARG A 558 15.50 33.17 -6.38
C ARG A 558 16.87 33.35 -5.73
N ALA A 559 17.85 32.52 -6.07
CA ALA A 559 19.21 32.62 -5.56
C ALA A 559 19.89 33.93 -6.04
N GLN A 560 19.73 34.30 -7.31
CA GLN A 560 20.23 35.59 -7.85
C GLN A 560 19.54 36.80 -7.21
N ALA A 561 18.21 36.73 -7.03
CA ALA A 561 17.47 37.79 -6.33
C ALA A 561 17.89 37.91 -4.85
N GLN A 562 18.25 36.79 -4.19
CA GLN A 562 18.75 36.77 -2.82
C GLN A 562 20.19 37.30 -2.73
N SER A 563 21.04 36.97 -3.71
CA SER A 563 22.40 37.47 -3.84
C SER A 563 22.41 38.98 -4.08
N GLN A 564 21.56 39.47 -4.99
CA GLN A 564 21.42 40.92 -5.24
C GLN A 564 20.81 41.68 -4.05
N LYS A 565 19.90 41.04 -3.28
CA LYS A 565 19.39 41.59 -2.03
C LYS A 565 20.51 41.66 -0.95
N SER A 566 21.34 40.63 -0.84
CA SER A 566 22.43 40.63 0.14
C SER A 566 23.53 41.68 -0.15
N GLU A 567 23.73 42.02 -1.43
CA GLU A 567 24.68 43.07 -1.84
C GLU A 567 24.13 44.48 -1.59
N LEU A 568 22.84 44.70 -1.86
CA LEU A 568 22.10 45.90 -1.51
C LEU A 568 21.96 46.07 0.02
N GLU A 569 21.72 44.99 0.75
CA GLU A 569 21.65 44.99 2.22
C GLU A 569 23.00 45.29 2.87
N ARG A 570 24.12 44.79 2.30
CA ARG A 570 25.48 45.19 2.76
C ARG A 570 25.80 46.66 2.53
N ILE A 571 25.25 47.24 1.49
CA ILE A 571 25.37 48.69 1.23
C ILE A 571 24.46 49.48 2.18
N ASN A 572 23.26 49.00 2.49
CA ASN A 572 22.31 49.64 3.40
C ASN A 572 22.66 49.41 4.90
N GLU A 573 23.24 48.27 5.26
CA GLU A 573 23.73 48.03 6.63
C GLU A 573 24.89 48.94 7.04
N ALA A 574 25.60 49.58 6.07
CA ALA A 574 26.56 50.62 6.32
C ALA A 574 25.91 51.97 6.65
N VAL A 575 24.62 52.13 6.34
CA VAL A 575 23.89 53.41 6.53
C VAL A 575 22.88 53.34 7.69
N GLU A 576 22.36 52.15 8.08
CA GLU A 576 21.28 52.03 9.06
C GLU A 576 21.67 51.19 10.32
N ARG A 577 22.70 51.63 11.05
CA ARG A 577 22.90 51.13 12.42
C ARG A 577 22.01 51.79 13.47
N HIS A 578 20.90 52.37 13.08
CA HIS A 578 19.87 52.86 14.00
C HIS A 578 18.50 52.84 13.34
N SER A 579 17.75 51.74 13.56
CA SER A 579 16.35 51.75 13.96
C SER A 579 15.67 50.38 13.77
N ALA A 580 14.98 49.96 14.82
CA ALA A 580 13.79 49.14 14.96
C ALA A 580 13.72 47.75 14.23
N GLN A 581 13.69 46.73 15.06
CA GLN A 581 13.23 45.35 14.75
C GLN A 581 11.89 45.36 14.07
N GLN A 582 11.83 44.94 12.81
CA GLN A 582 10.57 44.54 12.14
C GLN A 582 10.54 43.02 11.95
N THR A 583 9.52 42.41 12.54
CA THR A 583 9.17 40.98 12.43
C THR A 583 8.83 40.60 10.98
N LYS A 584 9.40 39.51 10.44
CA LYS A 584 9.12 39.01 9.08
C LYS A 584 7.84 38.19 9.05
N ALA A 585 6.92 38.53 8.14
CA ALA A 585 5.68 37.80 7.92
C ALA A 585 5.93 36.41 7.29
N VAL A 586 5.40 35.35 7.90
CA VAL A 586 5.41 33.98 7.36
C VAL A 586 4.00 33.65 6.88
N GLN A 587 3.84 33.27 5.61
CA GLN A 587 2.54 32.96 4.98
C GLN A 587 1.47 34.07 5.13
N GLY A 588 1.87 35.34 5.19
CA GLY A 588 0.93 36.46 5.27
C GLY A 588 0.37 36.73 6.66
N VAL A 589 0.93 36.16 7.72
CA VAL A 589 0.58 36.41 9.12
C VAL A 589 1.82 36.82 9.91
N LEU A 590 1.68 37.83 10.75
CA LEU A 590 2.69 38.28 11.72
C LEU A 590 2.35 37.72 13.09
N VAL A 591 3.30 37.07 13.73
CA VAL A 591 3.16 36.52 15.08
C VAL A 591 4.01 37.36 16.04
N GLU A 592 3.35 37.94 17.04
CA GLU A 592 4.01 38.80 18.03
C GLU A 592 5.03 37.98 18.86
N GLY A 593 6.31 38.41 18.85
CA GLY A 593 7.36 37.79 19.65
C GLY A 593 7.99 36.49 19.11
N MET A 594 7.69 36.07 17.89
CA MET A 594 8.27 34.86 17.27
C MET A 594 8.65 35.08 15.81
N ASP A 595 9.95 35.04 15.49
CA ASP A 595 10.46 34.98 14.12
C ASP A 595 10.62 33.55 13.65
N ASN A 596 10.19 33.24 12.40
CA ASN A 596 10.31 31.92 11.75
C ASN A 596 9.53 30.77 12.38
N CYS A 597 8.31 30.99 12.89
CA CYS A 597 7.46 29.89 13.33
C CYS A 597 6.66 29.27 12.17
N LEU A 598 6.47 27.96 12.20
CA LEU A 598 5.60 27.27 11.25
C LEU A 598 4.13 27.68 11.53
N ILE A 599 3.44 28.23 10.52
CA ILE A 599 2.04 28.68 10.64
C ILE A 599 1.12 27.70 9.93
N LYS A 600 0.00 27.35 10.57
CA LYS A 600 -1.05 26.52 10.00
C LYS A 600 -2.42 27.14 10.25
N PHE A 601 -3.21 27.32 9.19
CA PHE A 601 -4.59 27.79 9.33
C PHE A 601 -5.49 26.66 9.86
N SER A 602 -6.29 27.01 10.88
CA SER A 602 -7.15 26.04 11.55
C SER A 602 -8.33 25.63 10.67
N ARG A 603 -8.61 24.34 10.62
CA ARG A 603 -9.73 23.76 9.86
C ARG A 603 -11.10 24.06 10.52
N CYS A 604 -11.16 24.29 11.82
CA CYS A 604 -12.42 24.48 12.54
C CYS A 604 -13.10 25.83 12.26
N CYS A 605 -12.34 26.84 11.75
CA CYS A 605 -12.87 28.18 11.48
C CYS A 605 -12.36 28.80 10.17
N THR A 606 -11.42 28.15 9.49
CA THR A 606 -10.90 28.51 8.16
C THR A 606 -10.72 30.03 7.97
N PRO A 607 -9.76 30.69 8.70
CA PRO A 607 -9.56 32.13 8.64
C PRO A 607 -9.09 32.59 7.28
N VAL A 608 -9.58 33.73 6.83
CA VAL A 608 -9.16 34.39 5.56
C VAL A 608 -8.68 35.81 5.86
N PRO A 609 -7.80 36.42 5.01
CA PRO A 609 -7.35 37.79 5.20
C PRO A 609 -8.50 38.77 5.39
N GLY A 610 -8.40 39.59 6.45
CA GLY A 610 -9.46 40.53 6.90
C GLY A 610 -10.32 39.98 8.06
N ASP A 611 -10.21 38.68 8.41
CA ASP A 611 -10.78 38.20 9.69
C ASP A 611 -9.91 38.65 10.86
N PRO A 612 -10.48 38.96 12.04
CA PRO A 612 -9.74 39.06 13.29
C PRO A 612 -9.23 37.65 13.68
N ILE A 613 -7.91 37.55 13.90
CA ILE A 613 -7.26 36.24 14.12
C ILE A 613 -6.49 36.18 15.44
N VAL A 614 -6.35 34.94 15.97
CA VAL A 614 -5.56 34.62 17.16
C VAL A 614 -4.71 33.36 16.88
N GLY A 615 -3.51 33.29 17.43
CA GLY A 615 -2.59 32.18 17.24
C GLY A 615 -2.59 31.23 18.45
N PHE A 616 -2.62 29.93 18.21
CA PHE A 616 -2.52 28.90 19.26
C PHE A 616 -1.23 28.09 19.09
N ILE A 617 -0.39 28.05 20.12
CA ILE A 617 0.84 27.25 20.12
C ILE A 617 0.50 25.77 20.23
N THR A 618 0.78 25.01 19.18
CA THR A 618 0.60 23.56 19.13
C THR A 618 1.84 22.83 19.61
N ARG A 619 1.69 21.67 20.24
CA ARG A 619 2.84 20.87 20.69
C ARG A 619 3.53 20.24 19.48
N GLY A 620 4.69 20.80 19.09
CA GLY A 620 5.56 20.29 18.02
C GLY A 620 5.12 20.59 16.57
N GLN A 621 4.05 21.40 16.32
CA GLN A 621 3.55 21.72 14.98
C GLN A 621 3.44 23.23 14.67
N GLY A 622 4.11 24.09 15.42
CA GLY A 622 4.06 25.55 15.22
C GLY A 622 2.80 26.21 15.75
N VAL A 623 2.36 27.32 15.13
CA VAL A 623 1.24 28.15 15.55
C VAL A 623 0.03 27.90 14.64
N SER A 624 -1.09 27.48 15.22
CA SER A 624 -2.37 27.33 14.53
C SER A 624 -3.18 28.63 14.60
N ILE A 625 -3.52 29.19 13.44
CA ILE A 625 -4.25 30.46 13.33
C ILE A 625 -5.75 30.17 13.35
N HIS A 626 -6.45 30.78 14.30
CA HIS A 626 -7.90 30.73 14.45
C HIS A 626 -8.50 32.11 14.24
N ARG A 627 -9.80 32.16 13.92
CA ARG A 627 -10.59 33.41 14.01
C ARG A 627 -10.86 33.72 15.48
N ALA A 628 -10.94 34.99 15.81
CA ALA A 628 -11.22 35.46 17.19
C ALA A 628 -12.64 35.11 17.65
N ASP A 629 -13.59 34.80 16.74
CA ASP A 629 -14.93 34.32 17.03
C ASP A 629 -15.08 32.79 16.99
N CYS A 630 -13.97 32.05 16.89
CA CYS A 630 -14.01 30.59 16.83
C CYS A 630 -14.50 29.97 18.14
N PRO A 631 -15.50 29.06 18.10
CA PRO A 631 -15.98 28.38 19.31
C PRO A 631 -14.86 27.67 20.08
N ASN A 632 -13.87 27.09 19.42
CA ASN A 632 -12.73 26.45 20.08
C ASN A 632 -11.86 27.46 20.84
N TYR A 633 -11.68 28.68 20.32
CA TYR A 633 -11.01 29.77 21.03
C TYR A 633 -11.83 30.25 22.21
N LEU A 634 -13.09 30.59 21.98
CA LEU A 634 -13.99 31.11 23.03
C LEU A 634 -14.15 30.11 24.19
N ASN A 635 -14.32 28.83 23.88
CA ASN A 635 -14.40 27.77 24.89
C ASN A 635 -13.09 27.54 25.65
N SER A 636 -11.94 27.86 25.03
CA SER A 636 -10.64 27.72 25.67
C SER A 636 -10.32 28.85 26.69
N LEU A 637 -10.92 30.03 26.50
CA LEU A 637 -10.79 31.16 27.43
C LEU A 637 -11.37 30.82 28.81
N CYS A 638 -12.31 29.86 28.89
CA CYS A 638 -12.87 29.36 30.13
C CYS A 638 -12.01 28.31 30.85
N LYS A 639 -10.89 27.84 30.22
CA LYS A 639 -10.01 26.80 30.77
C LYS A 639 -8.66 27.39 31.17
N ARG A 640 -8.41 27.56 32.47
CA ARG A 640 -7.16 28.13 33.02
C ARG A 640 -5.85 27.45 32.55
N GLU A 641 -5.91 26.20 32.14
CA GLU A 641 -4.73 25.42 31.67
C GLU A 641 -4.21 25.83 30.28
N GLN A 642 -4.92 26.68 29.53
CA GLN A 642 -4.59 27.07 28.17
C GLN A 642 -4.26 28.57 27.98
N GLU A 643 -4.31 29.35 29.04
CA GLU A 643 -4.21 30.82 29.03
C GLU A 643 -2.85 31.31 28.47
N GLY A 644 -1.75 30.57 28.64
CA GLY A 644 -0.41 30.94 28.15
C GLY A 644 -0.07 30.44 26.74
N ARG A 645 -1.00 29.79 26.01
CA ARG A 645 -0.74 29.19 24.68
C ARG A 645 -1.35 30.01 23.54
N TRP A 646 -2.09 31.04 23.83
CA TRP A 646 -2.66 31.93 22.83
C TRP A 646 -1.76 33.14 22.62
N LEU A 647 -1.53 33.49 21.37
CA LEU A 647 -0.66 34.59 20.92
C LEU A 647 -1.48 35.60 20.10
N ASN A 648 -1.07 36.87 20.22
CA ASN A 648 -1.52 37.89 19.32
C ASN A 648 -0.90 37.71 17.95
N VAL A 649 -1.74 37.68 16.92
CA VAL A 649 -1.31 37.57 15.54
C VAL A 649 -2.10 38.54 14.67
N SER A 650 -1.49 39.03 13.61
CA SER A 650 -2.12 39.94 12.66
C SER A 650 -1.81 39.56 11.22
N TRP A 651 -2.68 39.93 10.30
CA TRP A 651 -2.40 39.79 8.88
C TRP A 651 -1.35 40.78 8.44
N ALA A 652 -0.46 40.40 7.54
CA ALA A 652 0.51 41.29 6.92
C ALA A 652 -0.18 42.21 5.91
N ASP A 653 0.36 43.43 5.69
CA ASP A 653 -0.21 44.43 4.79
C ASP A 653 -0.36 44.00 3.33
N LYS A 654 0.38 42.99 2.89
CA LYS A 654 0.26 42.36 1.54
C LYS A 654 0.20 40.85 1.69
N THR A 655 -1.01 40.31 1.70
CA THR A 655 -1.27 38.89 1.60
C THR A 655 -1.43 38.49 0.13
N LEU A 656 -0.43 37.77 -0.42
CA LEU A 656 -0.48 37.23 -1.80
C LEU A 656 -0.81 35.74 -1.69
N GLY A 657 -2.08 35.37 -1.91
CA GLY A 657 -2.51 33.98 -1.89
C GLY A 657 -4.01 33.78 -1.94
N LEU A 658 -4.44 32.55 -2.22
CA LEU A 658 -5.84 32.14 -2.11
C LEU A 658 -6.00 31.29 -0.84
N TYR A 659 -7.05 31.57 -0.08
CA TYR A 659 -7.34 30.91 1.20
C TYR A 659 -8.61 30.09 1.09
N SER A 660 -8.54 28.84 1.55
CA SER A 660 -9.66 27.89 1.46
C SER A 660 -10.64 28.12 2.60
N THR A 661 -11.92 28.26 2.28
CA THR A 661 -13.00 28.36 3.28
C THR A 661 -14.21 27.52 2.87
N THR A 662 -14.97 27.03 3.84
CA THR A 662 -16.17 26.23 3.59
C THR A 662 -17.42 27.01 4.00
N LEU A 663 -18.38 27.11 3.09
CA LEU A 663 -19.70 27.67 3.31
C LEU A 663 -20.71 26.55 3.56
N ARG A 664 -21.54 26.72 4.57
CA ARG A 664 -22.70 25.89 4.88
C ARG A 664 -23.96 26.65 4.44
N ILE A 665 -24.72 26.09 3.52
CA ILE A 665 -25.91 26.68 2.94
C ILE A 665 -27.10 25.80 3.28
N LEU A 666 -28.05 26.33 4.03
CA LEU A 666 -29.33 25.69 4.28
C LEU A 666 -30.35 26.29 3.29
N ALA A 667 -30.96 25.45 2.50
CA ALA A 667 -31.91 25.88 1.48
C ALA A 667 -33.10 24.90 1.41
N ARG A 668 -34.19 25.31 0.75
CA ARG A 668 -35.28 24.41 0.38
C ARG A 668 -34.82 23.49 -0.73
N ASP A 669 -35.04 22.19 -0.56
CA ASP A 669 -34.68 21.20 -1.60
C ASP A 669 -35.58 21.42 -2.83
N ARG A 670 -34.93 21.66 -3.97
CA ARG A 670 -35.57 21.87 -5.27
C ARG A 670 -34.66 21.48 -6.40
N ASN A 671 -35.25 21.10 -7.52
CA ASN A 671 -34.51 20.88 -8.74
C ASN A 671 -33.73 22.13 -9.17
N GLY A 672 -32.46 21.98 -9.54
CA GLY A 672 -31.59 23.06 -10.01
C GLY A 672 -30.87 23.86 -8.92
N LEU A 673 -31.12 23.62 -7.61
CA LEU A 673 -30.46 24.34 -6.52
C LEU A 673 -28.92 24.33 -6.63
N ILE A 674 -28.35 23.16 -6.89
CA ILE A 674 -26.90 22.99 -7.01
C ILE A 674 -26.37 23.74 -8.25
N LEU A 675 -27.09 23.70 -9.35
CA LEU A 675 -26.74 24.40 -10.59
C LEU A 675 -26.75 25.93 -10.38
N ASP A 676 -27.75 26.45 -9.66
CA ASP A 676 -27.84 27.89 -9.37
C ASP A 676 -26.68 28.33 -8.48
N ILE A 677 -26.32 27.55 -7.45
CA ILE A 677 -25.17 27.83 -6.58
C ILE A 677 -23.87 27.79 -7.40
N ALA A 678 -23.69 26.78 -8.26
CA ALA A 678 -22.53 26.65 -9.11
C ALA A 678 -22.42 27.80 -10.13
N ALA A 679 -23.55 28.24 -10.69
CA ALA A 679 -23.61 29.38 -11.60
C ALA A 679 -23.16 30.70 -10.94
N VAL A 680 -23.59 30.96 -9.70
CA VAL A 680 -23.14 32.12 -8.92
C VAL A 680 -21.65 32.07 -8.64
N LEU A 681 -21.12 30.93 -8.26
CA LEU A 681 -19.69 30.74 -7.97
C LEU A 681 -18.85 30.94 -9.23
N ASN A 682 -19.32 30.41 -10.36
CA ASN A 682 -18.64 30.60 -11.67
C ASN A 682 -18.70 32.08 -12.15
N ALA A 683 -19.83 32.74 -11.98
CA ALA A 683 -19.98 34.16 -12.34
C ALA A 683 -19.04 35.10 -11.57
N LEU A 684 -18.66 34.68 -10.35
CA LEU A 684 -17.72 35.41 -9.49
C LEU A 684 -16.27 34.90 -9.63
N ASN A 685 -15.99 34.01 -10.60
CA ASN A 685 -14.69 33.36 -10.80
C ASN A 685 -14.15 32.71 -9.51
N ALA A 686 -15.02 32.22 -8.63
CA ALA A 686 -14.65 31.57 -7.40
C ALA A 686 -14.18 30.14 -7.67
N LYS A 687 -12.98 29.83 -7.25
CA LYS A 687 -12.40 28.49 -7.45
C LYS A 687 -12.99 27.50 -6.44
N VAL A 688 -13.89 26.63 -6.90
CA VAL A 688 -14.54 25.61 -6.08
C VAL A 688 -13.66 24.38 -5.98
N ARG A 689 -13.36 23.95 -4.73
CA ARG A 689 -12.63 22.70 -4.45
C ARG A 689 -13.55 21.50 -4.25
N SER A 690 -14.66 21.71 -3.55
CA SER A 690 -15.66 20.67 -3.35
C SER A 690 -17.05 21.29 -3.19
N LEU A 691 -18.08 20.55 -3.61
CA LEU A 691 -19.48 20.85 -3.39
C LEU A 691 -20.18 19.56 -3.03
N ASN A 692 -20.71 19.51 -1.81
CA ASN A 692 -21.44 18.36 -1.26
C ASN A 692 -22.83 18.80 -0.83
N ALA A 693 -23.86 18.10 -1.26
CA ALA A 693 -25.23 18.38 -0.89
C ALA A 693 -25.91 17.11 -0.33
N ARG A 694 -26.73 17.30 0.68
CA ARG A 694 -27.60 16.26 1.24
C ARG A 694 -28.98 16.79 1.50
N SER A 695 -30.00 16.00 1.19
CA SER A 695 -31.37 16.32 1.55
C SER A 695 -31.60 16.09 3.05
N LEU A 696 -32.35 16.97 3.67
CA LEU A 696 -32.77 16.91 5.08
C LEU A 696 -34.29 16.62 5.17
N PRO A 697 -34.77 16.11 6.29
CA PRO A 697 -36.20 16.03 6.55
C PRO A 697 -36.90 17.38 6.32
N GLU A 698 -38.20 17.38 6.05
CA GLU A 698 -39.05 18.56 5.79
C GLU A 698 -38.76 19.33 4.49
N GLY A 699 -38.17 18.67 3.48
CA GLY A 699 -37.92 19.27 2.17
C GLY A 699 -36.84 20.36 2.18
N ASN A 700 -35.87 20.26 3.08
CA ASN A 700 -34.70 21.12 3.13
C ASN A 700 -33.47 20.40 2.51
N ALA A 701 -32.51 21.16 2.03
CA ALA A 701 -31.21 20.68 1.60
C ALA A 701 -30.09 21.44 2.32
N LEU A 702 -29.05 20.72 2.69
CA LEU A 702 -27.84 21.28 3.28
C LEU A 702 -26.69 21.10 2.27
N VAL A 703 -26.12 22.22 1.83
CA VAL A 703 -25.05 22.25 0.84
C VAL A 703 -23.78 22.81 1.48
N TYR A 704 -22.69 22.07 1.36
CA TYR A 704 -21.35 22.51 1.75
C TYR A 704 -20.55 22.84 0.49
N VAL A 705 -20.03 24.07 0.44
CA VAL A 705 -19.18 24.54 -0.66
C VAL A 705 -17.83 24.95 -0.11
N THR A 706 -16.75 24.26 -0.50
CA THR A 706 -15.40 24.70 -0.20
C THR A 706 -14.83 25.47 -1.39
N THR A 707 -14.50 26.74 -1.15
CA THR A 707 -14.01 27.67 -2.17
C THR A 707 -12.72 28.35 -1.75
N GLU A 708 -11.93 28.80 -2.69
CA GLU A 708 -10.74 29.62 -2.45
C GLU A 708 -11.03 31.09 -2.71
N VAL A 709 -10.69 31.93 -1.74
CA VAL A 709 -10.89 33.37 -1.81
C VAL A 709 -9.61 34.14 -1.41
N PRO A 710 -9.35 35.33 -1.97
CA PRO A 710 -8.19 36.14 -1.58
C PRO A 710 -8.39 36.84 -0.23
N ASP A 711 -9.62 37.24 0.11
CA ASP A 711 -9.94 38.03 1.30
C ASP A 711 -11.39 37.89 1.76
N LEU A 712 -11.68 38.48 2.91
CA LEU A 712 -13.02 38.50 3.52
C LEU A 712 -14.04 39.27 2.67
N ALA A 713 -13.63 40.28 1.92
CA ALA A 713 -14.56 41.07 1.09
C ALA A 713 -15.10 40.21 -0.05
N SER A 714 -14.23 39.48 -0.73
CA SER A 714 -14.58 38.51 -1.78
C SER A 714 -15.51 37.40 -1.24
N LEU A 715 -15.21 36.87 -0.04
CA LEU A 715 -16.06 35.90 0.61
C LEU A 715 -17.47 36.43 0.92
N ARG A 716 -17.55 37.64 1.46
CA ARG A 716 -18.85 38.29 1.74
C ARG A 716 -19.67 38.55 0.46
N LEU A 717 -19.02 38.87 -0.64
CA LEU A 717 -19.69 39.04 -1.93
C LEU A 717 -20.30 37.70 -2.40
N ILE A 718 -19.55 36.60 -2.29
CA ILE A 718 -20.05 35.26 -2.63
C ILE A 718 -21.26 34.93 -1.78
N MET A 719 -21.16 35.08 -0.43
CA MET A 719 -22.25 34.79 0.49
C MET A 719 -23.49 35.67 0.19
N ALA A 720 -23.31 36.96 -0.09
CA ALA A 720 -24.40 37.85 -0.42
C ALA A 720 -25.12 37.43 -1.71
N ARG A 721 -24.40 37.04 -2.74
CA ARG A 721 -24.99 36.58 -4.01
C ARG A 721 -25.72 35.22 -3.85
N ILE A 722 -25.16 34.29 -3.11
CA ILE A 722 -25.83 33.01 -2.86
C ILE A 722 -27.11 33.23 -2.02
N ARG A 723 -27.10 34.17 -1.08
CA ARG A 723 -28.27 34.52 -0.26
C ARG A 723 -29.45 35.04 -1.09
N THR A 724 -29.21 35.64 -2.28
CA THR A 724 -30.26 36.09 -3.18
C THR A 724 -30.92 35.00 -4.00
N LEU A 725 -30.38 33.79 -3.98
CA LEU A 725 -30.97 32.64 -4.68
C LEU A 725 -32.29 32.19 -4.01
N GLY A 726 -33.30 31.98 -4.83
CA GLY A 726 -34.62 31.55 -4.35
C GLY A 726 -34.53 30.19 -3.61
N GLY A 727 -34.99 30.16 -2.36
CA GLY A 727 -35.00 28.98 -1.51
C GLY A 727 -33.84 28.87 -0.53
N VAL A 728 -32.81 29.71 -0.60
CA VAL A 728 -31.76 29.80 0.42
C VAL A 728 -32.33 30.45 1.68
N ARG A 729 -32.21 29.74 2.81
CA ARG A 729 -32.70 30.21 4.13
C ARG A 729 -31.57 30.79 4.96
N GLU A 730 -30.46 30.12 4.98
CA GLU A 730 -29.32 30.48 5.82
C GLU A 730 -28.02 30.15 5.09
N ILE A 731 -27.03 31.01 5.25
CA ILE A 731 -25.66 30.77 4.75
C ILE A 731 -24.67 31.24 5.81
N ASP A 732 -23.82 30.30 6.22
CA ASP A 732 -22.80 30.50 7.24
C ASP A 732 -21.45 29.95 6.79
N ARG A 733 -20.41 30.38 7.49
CA ARG A 733 -19.10 29.72 7.39
C ARG A 733 -19.15 28.44 8.21
N GLY A 734 -19.18 27.29 7.53
CA GLY A 734 -19.30 25.97 8.14
C GLY A 734 -17.96 25.35 8.49
N ASN A 735 -17.98 24.45 9.46
CA ASN A 735 -16.92 23.46 9.64
C ASN A 735 -17.11 22.39 8.58
N GLY A 736 -16.08 22.19 7.72
CA GLY A 736 -16.09 21.12 6.70
C GLY A 736 -15.91 19.74 7.34
#